data_137f5af2ce4de51a8f7c78d7755febfd
#
_entry.id   137f5af2ce4de51a8f7c78d7755febfd
#
_cell.length_a   1.000
_cell.length_b   1.000
_cell.length_c   1.000
_cell.angle_alpha   90.00
_cell.angle_beta   90.00
_cell.angle_gamma   90.00
#
_symmetry.space_group_name_H-M   'P 1'
#
loop_
_entity.id
_entity.type
_entity.pdbx_description
1 polymer ?
#
loop_
_entity_poly.entity_id
_entity_poly.type
_entity_poly.pdbx_seq_one_letter_code
_entity_poly.pdbx_strand_id
1 'polypeptide(L)'
;MRVTIGRTAVDVADDATVLDAVRAGGTDLPTLCHDDRLSPRGSCRACLVRAAGRVVAACTTPATDGMRVDLDDPAARQAARGAVELIVSELPERALDVPAERSELVRACAHFGITTSGFAGARHDRGTDHSHPYVKLDRDLCIACGRCVAMCAEVQGTFALELTGRGFDTVVTPGDGGPWVSSPCVGCGGCVDSCPTGALSEPGLLDLRPTTATTTTTCGYCGVGCTLDVHVRDDTIAAITPTHGAPVNRGHACIKGRFAHSFARADDRLTTPLLRRDGQLVESTWPEALATVARRLSAIRDRHGPDSIAMISSARATNEENYLAQKFIRATIGTNNIDNCSRLCHAPSAAGLTASLGLAGGTNPLDDLDHADCILLAGANPTEAHPVVGARIKQRVLAGARLVVVDPRRTELAALADIHLQNRPGSNVAVFNALAHQLIVEGLIAHDFLEQRTTGFDELAALVHEYGPDTVTGIAEVPPADLIAAARLFGRSQHPVIIYGLGITEHAHGTDGVRTLTNLAILRGSVGTPGCCGILPLRGQNNVQGASDMGALPDVLPGYQPISDAGVRDRFAAAWGHPVPGRPGLRIPQMFDAAIAGDVRALYVIGEDIAQSDPTSGHVRDALRACDLVVCHDLFLSRTAEHADVVLPAASFLEKDGTFVNFDRRFQRVRPALTPPGRADTDFGILHRLARSLDSDLGCRTPAEALAECAALTPVFAGISHRRLDAEGPLHWPCRAPDQPGEAVLHLERFSTPDGRAALAALPYLPPGEQPDAEFPYVLVTGRRLVHYNTGSMTRRTPNTELRPAETLELHPADAAHLGVREGAEVTVTSRWGRATLAAHPSRDVAPGQVFAAFHFPGATVNDLTSPHTDAITGCPEYKVTAVRIAPAQRDSDRAAGKP
;
A
#
# COMPACT_ATOMS: atom_id res chain seq x y z
N MET A 1 -16.53 3.13 -35.07
CA MET A 1 -16.66 2.34 -36.32
C MET A 1 -17.86 1.38 -36.19
N ARG A 2 -18.58 1.13 -37.30
CA ARG A 2 -19.71 0.19 -37.31
C ARG A 2 -19.34 -1.14 -37.98
N VAL A 3 -19.47 -2.24 -37.24
CA VAL A 3 -19.10 -3.59 -37.70
C VAL A 3 -20.34 -4.48 -37.67
N THR A 4 -20.51 -5.38 -38.65
CA THR A 4 -21.64 -6.34 -38.71
C THR A 4 -21.11 -7.72 -38.31
N ILE A 5 -21.60 -8.27 -37.19
CA ILE A 5 -21.32 -9.62 -36.70
C ILE A 5 -22.52 -10.54 -37.04
N GLY A 6 -22.28 -11.43 -37.98
CA GLY A 6 -23.39 -12.23 -38.53
C GLY A 6 -24.52 -11.36 -39.12
N ARG A 7 -25.59 -11.14 -38.34
CA ARG A 7 -26.74 -10.27 -38.71
C ARG A 7 -26.84 -9.02 -37.82
N THR A 8 -26.02 -8.89 -36.78
CA THR A 8 -26.11 -7.82 -35.80
C THR A 8 -25.07 -6.74 -36.12
N ALA A 9 -25.46 -5.48 -36.23
CA ALA A 9 -24.56 -4.35 -36.36
C ALA A 9 -24.21 -3.82 -34.96
N VAL A 10 -22.93 -3.60 -34.69
CA VAL A 10 -22.40 -3.09 -33.44
C VAL A 10 -21.49 -1.86 -33.69
N ASP A 11 -21.54 -0.92 -32.78
CA ASP A 11 -20.63 0.23 -32.78
C ASP A 11 -19.48 -0.04 -31.83
N VAL A 12 -18.24 0.13 -32.30
CA VAL A 12 -17.01 -0.12 -31.54
C VAL A 12 -16.05 1.05 -31.67
N ALA A 13 -15.08 1.15 -30.76
CA ALA A 13 -14.02 2.17 -30.79
C ALA A 13 -13.17 2.05 -32.06
N ASP A 14 -12.48 3.12 -32.45
CA ASP A 14 -11.70 3.20 -33.68
C ASP A 14 -10.41 2.35 -33.64
N ASP A 15 -9.95 1.94 -32.46
CA ASP A 15 -8.83 1.05 -32.22
C ASP A 15 -9.23 -0.39 -31.90
N ALA A 16 -10.53 -0.73 -31.92
CA ALA A 16 -11.04 -2.04 -31.57
C ALA A 16 -10.57 -3.13 -32.55
N THR A 17 -10.38 -4.34 -32.03
CA THR A 17 -10.14 -5.55 -32.83
C THR A 17 -11.46 -6.20 -33.26
N VAL A 18 -11.38 -7.14 -34.19
CA VAL A 18 -12.53 -7.98 -34.58
C VAL A 18 -13.07 -8.77 -33.37
N LEU A 19 -12.22 -9.19 -32.43
CA LEU A 19 -12.66 -9.85 -31.19
C LEU A 19 -13.51 -8.93 -30.32
N ASP A 20 -13.08 -7.66 -30.17
CA ASP A 20 -13.86 -6.66 -29.41
C ASP A 20 -15.24 -6.43 -30.04
N ALA A 21 -15.29 -6.36 -31.36
CA ALA A 21 -16.56 -6.24 -32.09
C ALA A 21 -17.47 -7.48 -31.90
N VAL A 22 -16.91 -8.68 -31.90
CA VAL A 22 -17.66 -9.92 -31.66
C VAL A 22 -18.23 -9.94 -30.24
N ARG A 23 -17.44 -9.54 -29.25
CA ARG A 23 -17.89 -9.43 -27.84
C ARG A 23 -18.96 -8.37 -27.65
N ALA A 24 -18.80 -7.21 -28.29
CA ALA A 24 -19.84 -6.17 -28.31
C ALA A 24 -21.17 -6.67 -28.94
N GLY A 25 -21.09 -7.63 -29.87
CA GLY A 25 -22.23 -8.33 -30.45
C GLY A 25 -22.85 -9.42 -29.53
N GLY A 26 -22.36 -9.57 -28.30
CA GLY A 26 -22.87 -10.53 -27.32
C GLY A 26 -22.43 -11.99 -27.56
N THR A 27 -21.41 -12.20 -28.39
CA THR A 27 -20.82 -13.52 -28.66
C THR A 27 -19.38 -13.58 -28.15
N ASP A 28 -19.00 -14.67 -27.50
CA ASP A 28 -17.60 -14.91 -27.12
C ASP A 28 -16.97 -15.96 -28.03
N LEU A 29 -15.71 -15.73 -28.41
CA LEU A 29 -14.90 -16.65 -29.20
C LEU A 29 -13.86 -17.31 -28.31
N PRO A 30 -13.55 -18.61 -28.48
CA PRO A 30 -12.44 -19.21 -27.77
C PRO A 30 -11.13 -18.49 -28.05
N THR A 31 -10.40 -18.17 -26.98
CA THR A 31 -9.06 -17.62 -27.04
C THR A 31 -8.17 -18.36 -26.05
N LEU A 32 -6.91 -18.63 -26.42
CA LEU A 32 -5.93 -19.26 -25.51
C LEU A 32 -4.65 -18.41 -25.32
N CYS A 33 -4.42 -17.44 -26.21
CA CYS A 33 -3.24 -16.57 -26.13
C CYS A 33 -3.62 -15.08 -25.99
N HIS A 34 -4.87 -14.76 -25.74
CA HIS A 34 -5.38 -13.40 -25.55
C HIS A 34 -5.79 -13.18 -24.10
N ASP A 35 -5.47 -11.99 -23.56
CA ASP A 35 -5.92 -11.46 -22.29
C ASP A 35 -6.06 -9.94 -22.47
N ASP A 36 -7.16 -9.35 -22.04
CA ASP A 36 -7.51 -7.95 -22.32
C ASP A 36 -6.49 -6.94 -21.70
N ARG A 37 -5.67 -7.40 -20.76
CA ARG A 37 -4.59 -6.61 -20.12
C ARG A 37 -3.28 -6.64 -20.91
N LEU A 38 -3.18 -7.44 -21.97
CA LEU A 38 -1.94 -7.76 -22.68
C LEU A 38 -2.01 -7.39 -24.15
N SER A 39 -0.89 -7.10 -24.73
CA SER A 39 -0.76 -6.93 -26.17
C SER A 39 -1.19 -8.19 -26.93
N PRO A 40 -2.03 -8.09 -27.98
CA PRO A 40 -2.54 -9.23 -28.73
C PRO A 40 -1.41 -10.05 -29.40
N ARG A 41 -1.43 -11.40 -29.24
CA ARG A 41 -0.36 -12.28 -29.75
C ARG A 41 -0.74 -13.08 -31.00
N GLY A 42 -1.99 -13.53 -31.11
CA GLY A 42 -2.52 -14.26 -32.28
C GLY A 42 -1.91 -15.64 -32.51
N SER A 43 -1.20 -16.25 -31.54
CA SER A 43 -0.44 -17.49 -31.74
C SER A 43 -1.31 -18.76 -31.73
N CYS A 44 -2.36 -18.83 -30.89
CA CYS A 44 -3.15 -20.05 -30.67
C CYS A 44 -4.15 -20.38 -31.80
N ARG A 45 -4.54 -19.43 -32.61
CA ARG A 45 -5.49 -19.56 -33.72
C ARG A 45 -6.89 -20.08 -33.32
N ALA A 46 -7.25 -20.10 -32.06
CA ALA A 46 -8.58 -20.56 -31.61
C ALA A 46 -9.71 -19.58 -32.00
N CYS A 47 -9.40 -18.29 -32.21
CA CYS A 47 -10.37 -17.23 -32.52
C CYS A 47 -10.48 -16.92 -34.03
N LEU A 48 -10.23 -17.89 -34.91
CA LEU A 48 -10.34 -17.66 -36.35
C LEU A 48 -11.82 -17.45 -36.78
N VAL A 49 -12.04 -16.40 -37.57
CA VAL A 49 -13.32 -16.02 -38.17
C VAL A 49 -13.10 -15.60 -39.64
N ARG A 50 -14.16 -15.53 -40.42
CA ARG A 50 -14.08 -14.87 -41.72
C ARG A 50 -14.46 -13.40 -41.55
N ALA A 51 -13.52 -12.52 -41.88
CA ALA A 51 -13.74 -11.06 -41.89
C ALA A 51 -13.21 -10.48 -43.21
N ALA A 52 -13.95 -9.56 -43.82
CA ALA A 52 -13.63 -8.96 -45.12
C ALA A 52 -13.19 -10.00 -46.19
N GLY A 53 -13.91 -11.15 -46.23
CA GLY A 53 -13.62 -12.21 -47.20
C GLY A 53 -12.44 -13.12 -46.90
N ARG A 54 -11.70 -12.93 -45.82
CA ARG A 54 -10.49 -13.68 -45.43
C ARG A 54 -10.67 -14.38 -44.09
N VAL A 55 -10.03 -15.52 -43.90
CA VAL A 55 -9.90 -16.15 -42.58
C VAL A 55 -8.81 -15.43 -41.79
N VAL A 56 -9.15 -14.85 -40.64
CA VAL A 56 -8.26 -14.02 -39.81
C VAL A 56 -8.39 -14.39 -38.35
N ALA A 57 -7.34 -14.09 -37.54
CA ALA A 57 -7.42 -14.20 -36.08
C ALA A 57 -8.10 -12.94 -35.52
N ALA A 58 -9.29 -13.10 -34.93
CA ALA A 58 -10.10 -11.99 -34.43
C ALA A 58 -9.35 -11.11 -33.42
N CYS A 59 -8.55 -11.71 -32.52
CA CYS A 59 -7.85 -10.98 -31.46
C CYS A 59 -6.71 -10.06 -31.92
N THR A 60 -6.24 -10.20 -33.17
CA THR A 60 -5.12 -9.37 -33.72
C THR A 60 -5.50 -8.61 -34.98
N THR A 61 -6.72 -8.76 -35.46
CA THR A 61 -7.18 -8.09 -36.67
C THR A 61 -7.92 -6.81 -36.30
N PRO A 62 -7.45 -5.61 -36.70
CA PRO A 62 -8.18 -4.37 -36.47
C PRO A 62 -9.55 -4.41 -37.13
N ALA A 63 -10.56 -3.97 -36.45
CA ALA A 63 -11.88 -3.73 -37.02
C ALA A 63 -11.83 -2.53 -37.97
N THR A 64 -12.67 -2.52 -39.00
CA THR A 64 -12.82 -1.39 -39.90
C THR A 64 -14.28 -1.08 -40.14
N ASP A 65 -14.58 0.18 -40.44
CA ASP A 65 -15.96 0.62 -40.69
C ASP A 65 -16.61 -0.13 -41.84
N GLY A 66 -17.85 -0.61 -41.64
CA GLY A 66 -18.54 -1.41 -42.62
C GLY A 66 -18.07 -2.87 -42.74
N MET A 67 -17.10 -3.32 -41.91
CA MET A 67 -16.62 -4.69 -41.93
C MET A 67 -17.73 -5.68 -41.60
N ARG A 68 -17.75 -6.82 -42.31
CA ARG A 68 -18.63 -7.94 -42.03
C ARG A 68 -17.82 -9.13 -41.49
N VAL A 69 -18.28 -9.71 -40.40
CA VAL A 69 -17.65 -10.85 -39.72
C VAL A 69 -18.66 -12.01 -39.70
N ASP A 70 -18.24 -13.15 -40.25
CA ASP A 70 -18.99 -14.42 -40.24
C ASP A 70 -18.31 -15.36 -39.24
N LEU A 71 -19.04 -15.68 -38.16
CA LEU A 71 -18.60 -16.57 -37.08
C LEU A 71 -18.80 -18.04 -37.41
N ASP A 72 -19.69 -18.35 -38.39
CA ASP A 72 -20.09 -19.70 -38.75
C ASP A 72 -19.43 -20.21 -40.04
N ASP A 73 -18.48 -19.44 -40.59
CA ASP A 73 -17.73 -19.86 -41.77
C ASP A 73 -17.06 -21.22 -41.55
N PRO A 74 -17.40 -22.24 -42.39
CA PRO A 74 -16.91 -23.61 -42.17
C PRO A 74 -15.39 -23.75 -42.24
N ALA A 75 -14.70 -22.98 -43.12
CA ALA A 75 -13.27 -23.03 -43.24
C ALA A 75 -12.58 -22.41 -42.03
N ALA A 76 -13.08 -21.29 -41.52
CA ALA A 76 -12.54 -20.67 -40.30
C ALA A 76 -12.74 -21.60 -39.08
N ARG A 77 -13.92 -22.16 -38.90
CA ARG A 77 -14.20 -23.10 -37.79
C ARG A 77 -13.36 -24.37 -37.86
N GLN A 78 -13.18 -24.96 -39.07
CA GLN A 78 -12.34 -26.13 -39.24
C GLN A 78 -10.89 -25.83 -38.92
N ALA A 79 -10.37 -24.69 -39.36
CA ALA A 79 -8.99 -24.28 -39.09
C ALA A 79 -8.79 -24.00 -37.56
N ALA A 80 -9.73 -23.32 -36.89
CA ALA A 80 -9.68 -23.07 -35.47
C ALA A 80 -9.72 -24.37 -34.66
N ARG A 81 -10.64 -25.28 -35.01
CA ARG A 81 -10.74 -26.61 -34.40
C ARG A 81 -9.43 -27.40 -34.54
N GLY A 82 -8.88 -27.47 -35.75
CA GLY A 82 -7.61 -28.17 -36.00
C GLY A 82 -6.45 -27.60 -35.19
N ALA A 83 -6.39 -26.29 -35.05
CA ALA A 83 -5.38 -25.64 -34.21
C ALA A 83 -5.52 -26.03 -32.72
N VAL A 84 -6.71 -26.03 -32.16
CA VAL A 84 -6.95 -26.45 -30.77
C VAL A 84 -6.68 -27.95 -30.60
N GLU A 85 -7.06 -28.79 -31.58
CA GLU A 85 -6.80 -30.22 -31.55
C GLU A 85 -5.30 -30.56 -31.59
N LEU A 86 -4.50 -29.82 -32.35
CA LEU A 86 -3.03 -29.92 -32.34
C LEU A 86 -2.46 -29.55 -30.98
N ILE A 87 -2.94 -28.49 -30.35
CA ILE A 87 -2.53 -28.13 -28.99
C ILE A 87 -2.82 -29.28 -28.00
N VAL A 88 -4.02 -29.86 -28.07
CA VAL A 88 -4.41 -30.99 -27.20
C VAL A 88 -3.55 -32.23 -27.45
N SER A 89 -3.05 -32.46 -28.69
CA SER A 89 -2.25 -33.62 -29.01
C SER A 89 -0.90 -33.69 -28.26
N GLU A 90 -0.36 -32.56 -27.87
CA GLU A 90 0.93 -32.46 -27.15
C GLU A 90 0.73 -32.58 -25.61
N LEU A 91 -0.48 -32.46 -25.10
CA LEU A 91 -0.77 -32.43 -23.65
C LEU A 91 -1.07 -33.84 -23.08
N PRO A 92 -0.79 -34.11 -21.82
CA PRO A 92 -1.25 -35.33 -21.15
C PRO A 92 -2.79 -35.35 -21.06
N GLU A 93 -3.37 -36.55 -20.97
CA GLU A 93 -4.83 -36.73 -20.94
C GLU A 93 -5.50 -35.94 -19.80
N ARG A 94 -4.84 -35.88 -18.61
CA ARG A 94 -5.30 -35.09 -17.46
C ARG A 94 -5.53 -33.61 -17.74
N ALA A 95 -5.03 -33.07 -18.84
CA ALA A 95 -5.25 -31.66 -19.21
C ALA A 95 -6.71 -31.31 -19.47
N LEU A 96 -7.53 -32.31 -19.78
CA LEU A 96 -8.98 -32.15 -20.00
C LEU A 96 -9.83 -32.63 -18.81
N ASP A 97 -9.23 -33.12 -17.73
CA ASP A 97 -9.93 -33.65 -16.54
C ASP A 97 -10.31 -32.56 -15.52
N VAL A 98 -10.33 -31.30 -15.95
CA VAL A 98 -10.69 -30.15 -15.09
C VAL A 98 -12.02 -29.55 -15.54
N PRO A 99 -12.81 -28.98 -14.62
CA PRO A 99 -14.05 -28.28 -14.98
C PRO A 99 -13.82 -27.14 -15.98
N ALA A 100 -14.74 -26.96 -16.92
CA ALA A 100 -14.66 -25.95 -17.96
C ALA A 100 -14.58 -24.52 -17.39
N GLU A 101 -15.14 -24.27 -16.22
CA GLU A 101 -15.10 -22.99 -15.51
C GLU A 101 -13.67 -22.61 -15.11
N ARG A 102 -12.75 -23.59 -15.01
CA ARG A 102 -11.37 -23.40 -14.55
C ARG A 102 -10.30 -23.52 -15.63
N SER A 103 -10.69 -23.87 -16.87
CA SER A 103 -9.75 -24.00 -17.99
C SER A 103 -10.34 -23.42 -19.27
N GLU A 104 -9.69 -22.39 -19.80
CA GLU A 104 -10.05 -21.86 -21.11
C GLU A 104 -9.83 -22.91 -22.22
N LEU A 105 -8.83 -23.77 -22.05
CA LEU A 105 -8.59 -24.89 -22.98
C LEU A 105 -9.77 -25.86 -23.02
N VAL A 106 -10.29 -26.25 -21.83
CA VAL A 106 -11.45 -27.16 -21.76
C VAL A 106 -12.69 -26.50 -22.35
N ARG A 107 -12.90 -25.19 -22.12
CA ARG A 107 -13.98 -24.43 -22.79
C ARG A 107 -13.83 -24.41 -24.31
N ALA A 108 -12.62 -24.17 -24.79
CA ALA A 108 -12.33 -24.18 -26.23
C ALA A 108 -12.57 -25.57 -26.84
N CYS A 109 -12.15 -26.63 -26.15
CA CYS A 109 -12.43 -28.00 -26.56
C CYS A 109 -13.94 -28.29 -26.63
N ALA A 110 -14.71 -27.90 -25.63
CA ALA A 110 -16.17 -28.05 -25.59
C ALA A 110 -16.82 -27.28 -26.75
N HIS A 111 -16.38 -26.05 -27.04
CA HIS A 111 -16.89 -25.23 -28.15
C HIS A 111 -16.71 -25.90 -29.52
N PHE A 112 -15.57 -26.58 -29.72
CA PHE A 112 -15.26 -27.27 -30.99
C PHE A 112 -15.63 -28.75 -31.02
N GLY A 113 -16.18 -29.31 -29.92
CA GLY A 113 -16.51 -30.72 -29.80
C GLY A 113 -15.29 -31.64 -29.81
N ILE A 114 -14.19 -31.21 -29.17
CA ILE A 114 -12.94 -31.97 -29.03
C ILE A 114 -12.96 -32.67 -27.68
N THR A 115 -12.99 -33.99 -27.67
CA THR A 115 -12.88 -34.84 -26.47
C THR A 115 -11.53 -35.54 -26.39
N THR A 116 -10.92 -35.81 -27.54
CA THR A 116 -9.60 -36.40 -27.69
C THR A 116 -8.96 -35.85 -28.96
N SER A 117 -7.64 -35.89 -29.08
CA SER A 117 -6.97 -35.56 -30.36
C SER A 117 -6.93 -36.74 -31.28
N GLY A 118 -7.20 -36.51 -32.58
CA GLY A 118 -6.98 -37.48 -33.67
C GLY A 118 -5.51 -37.55 -34.12
N PHE A 119 -4.65 -36.68 -33.64
CA PHE A 119 -3.24 -36.68 -33.96
C PHE A 119 -2.45 -37.53 -32.96
N ALA A 120 -1.62 -38.47 -33.49
CA ALA A 120 -0.70 -39.25 -32.67
C ALA A 120 0.67 -38.57 -32.62
N GLY A 121 1.35 -38.61 -31.46
CA GLY A 121 2.69 -38.01 -31.31
C GLY A 121 3.17 -38.06 -29.88
N ALA A 122 4.31 -37.42 -29.64
CA ALA A 122 4.87 -37.24 -28.31
C ALA A 122 4.00 -36.29 -27.48
N ARG A 123 3.89 -36.54 -26.18
CA ARG A 123 3.25 -35.69 -25.20
C ARG A 123 4.30 -35.10 -24.26
N HIS A 124 3.97 -33.94 -23.63
CA HIS A 124 4.85 -33.31 -22.71
C HIS A 124 5.10 -34.17 -21.46
N ASP A 125 6.37 -34.31 -21.07
CA ASP A 125 6.87 -34.95 -19.84
C ASP A 125 8.02 -34.08 -19.30
N ARG A 126 7.69 -32.90 -18.77
CA ARG A 126 8.63 -31.83 -18.38
C ARG A 126 8.68 -31.59 -16.89
N GLY A 127 7.78 -32.24 -16.17
CA GLY A 127 7.66 -32.17 -14.72
C GLY A 127 7.09 -30.87 -14.17
N THR A 128 7.07 -30.82 -12.84
CA THR A 128 6.41 -29.74 -12.08
C THR A 128 7.39 -29.09 -11.12
N ASP A 129 7.33 -27.74 -11.04
CA ASP A 129 8.04 -26.95 -10.05
C ASP A 129 7.07 -26.58 -8.90
N HIS A 130 7.44 -26.96 -7.67
CA HIS A 130 6.72 -26.71 -6.44
C HIS A 130 7.54 -25.82 -5.47
N SER A 131 8.62 -25.21 -5.92
CA SER A 131 9.55 -24.49 -5.04
C SER A 131 8.98 -23.18 -4.48
N HIS A 132 8.02 -22.55 -5.17
CA HIS A 132 7.39 -21.31 -4.67
C HIS A 132 6.20 -21.67 -3.76
N PRO A 133 6.05 -21.03 -2.57
CA PRO A 133 5.02 -21.42 -1.60
C PRO A 133 3.57 -21.20 -2.08
N TYR A 134 3.37 -20.35 -3.08
CA TYR A 134 2.03 -19.99 -3.57
C TYR A 134 1.74 -20.38 -5.01
N VAL A 135 2.74 -20.65 -5.82
CA VAL A 135 2.57 -20.89 -7.26
C VAL A 135 3.21 -22.22 -7.64
N LYS A 136 2.42 -23.06 -8.26
CA LYS A 136 2.85 -24.29 -8.87
C LYS A 136 2.97 -24.09 -10.38
N LEU A 137 4.07 -24.55 -10.99
CA LEU A 137 4.23 -24.63 -12.44
C LEU A 137 4.27 -26.09 -12.90
N ASP A 138 3.19 -26.57 -13.50
CA ASP A 138 3.11 -27.85 -14.19
C ASP A 138 3.45 -27.66 -15.67
N ARG A 139 4.70 -27.95 -16.03
CA ARG A 139 5.18 -27.69 -17.39
C ARG A 139 4.55 -28.61 -18.44
N ASP A 140 3.98 -29.76 -18.03
CA ASP A 140 3.27 -30.66 -18.94
C ASP A 140 1.98 -30.07 -19.47
N LEU A 141 1.33 -29.19 -18.71
CA LEU A 141 0.12 -28.49 -19.11
C LEU A 141 0.36 -27.19 -19.90
N CYS A 142 1.64 -26.82 -20.09
CA CYS A 142 2.01 -25.57 -20.73
C CYS A 142 1.88 -25.67 -22.25
N ILE A 143 1.05 -24.79 -22.85
CA ILE A 143 0.85 -24.67 -24.32
C ILE A 143 1.69 -23.55 -24.94
N ALA A 144 2.69 -23.05 -24.24
CA ALA A 144 3.60 -21.98 -24.70
C ALA A 144 2.86 -20.74 -25.28
N CYS A 145 1.67 -20.41 -24.79
CA CYS A 145 0.88 -19.28 -25.28
C CYS A 145 1.51 -17.91 -25.00
N GLY A 146 2.46 -17.84 -24.06
CA GLY A 146 3.21 -16.64 -23.68
C GLY A 146 2.46 -15.62 -22.83
N ARG A 147 1.17 -15.86 -22.43
CA ARG A 147 0.41 -14.91 -21.62
C ARG A 147 1.07 -14.61 -20.28
N CYS A 148 1.59 -15.62 -19.57
CA CYS A 148 2.28 -15.45 -18.30
C CYS A 148 3.57 -14.63 -18.42
N VAL A 149 4.31 -14.82 -19.51
CA VAL A 149 5.52 -14.01 -19.82
C VAL A 149 5.12 -12.56 -20.08
N ALA A 150 4.10 -12.32 -20.93
CA ALA A 150 3.59 -10.97 -21.16
C ALA A 150 3.04 -10.33 -19.88
N MET A 151 2.31 -11.06 -19.05
CA MET A 151 1.79 -10.56 -17.77
C MET A 151 2.94 -10.10 -16.84
N CYS A 152 4.02 -10.87 -16.81
CA CYS A 152 5.21 -10.53 -16.03
C CYS A 152 5.97 -9.32 -16.61
N ALA A 153 5.99 -9.17 -17.94
CA ALA A 153 6.67 -8.07 -18.62
C ALA A 153 5.81 -6.79 -18.71
N GLU A 154 4.58 -6.91 -19.22
CA GLU A 154 3.75 -5.75 -19.60
C GLU A 154 2.95 -5.20 -18.39
N VAL A 155 2.48 -6.05 -17.47
CA VAL A 155 1.67 -5.63 -16.31
C VAL A 155 2.55 -5.44 -15.07
N GLN A 156 3.38 -6.42 -14.73
CA GLN A 156 4.20 -6.36 -13.52
C GLN A 156 5.54 -5.61 -13.75
N GLY A 157 6.12 -5.71 -14.94
CA GLY A 157 7.41 -5.08 -15.27
C GLY A 157 8.60 -5.69 -14.54
N THR A 158 8.55 -7.00 -14.20
CA THR A 158 9.64 -7.69 -13.47
C THR A 158 10.45 -8.63 -14.35
N PHE A 159 9.90 -9.10 -15.48
CA PHE A 159 10.58 -9.97 -16.45
C PHE A 159 11.13 -11.26 -15.83
N ALA A 160 10.42 -11.80 -14.83
CA ALA A 160 10.84 -13.02 -14.13
C ALA A 160 10.59 -14.32 -14.93
N LEU A 161 9.83 -14.24 -16.02
CA LEU A 161 9.46 -15.39 -16.85
C LEU A 161 9.86 -15.18 -18.30
N GLU A 162 10.35 -16.24 -18.91
CA GLU A 162 10.72 -16.27 -20.33
C GLU A 162 10.20 -17.54 -21.01
N LEU A 163 10.12 -17.54 -22.35
CA LEU A 163 9.97 -18.75 -23.17
C LEU A 163 11.34 -19.20 -23.62
N THR A 164 11.73 -20.41 -23.24
CA THR A 164 12.99 -21.05 -23.65
C THR A 164 12.71 -22.24 -24.55
N GLY A 165 13.73 -22.70 -25.27
CA GLY A 165 13.58 -23.76 -26.27
C GLY A 165 12.87 -23.26 -27.54
N ARG A 166 12.45 -24.20 -28.38
CA ARG A 166 11.74 -23.95 -29.65
C ARG A 166 10.90 -25.15 -30.08
N GLY A 167 9.83 -24.87 -30.84
CA GLY A 167 8.91 -25.90 -31.32
C GLY A 167 8.30 -26.67 -30.14
N PHE A 168 8.30 -28.00 -30.23
CA PHE A 168 7.78 -28.90 -29.21
C PHE A 168 8.47 -28.70 -27.85
N ASP A 169 9.75 -28.32 -27.82
CA ASP A 169 10.54 -28.11 -26.60
C ASP A 169 10.36 -26.71 -25.97
N THR A 170 9.50 -25.87 -26.54
CA THR A 170 9.23 -24.55 -25.98
C THR A 170 8.56 -24.68 -24.59
N VAL A 171 9.14 -24.02 -23.59
CA VAL A 171 8.65 -24.08 -22.19
C VAL A 171 8.81 -22.71 -21.49
N VAL A 172 7.93 -22.44 -20.55
CA VAL A 172 8.07 -21.27 -19.65
C VAL A 172 9.12 -21.58 -18.59
N THR A 173 10.08 -20.65 -18.46
CA THR A 173 11.22 -20.78 -17.55
C THR A 173 11.27 -19.56 -16.62
N PRO A 174 11.35 -19.73 -15.30
CA PRO A 174 11.59 -18.66 -14.35
C PRO A 174 13.10 -18.36 -14.25
N GLY A 175 13.45 -17.06 -14.22
CA GLY A 175 14.84 -16.60 -14.03
C GLY A 175 15.82 -17.22 -15.01
N ASP A 176 16.88 -17.83 -14.46
CA ASP A 176 17.96 -18.52 -15.19
C ASP A 176 17.68 -20.00 -15.47
N GLY A 177 16.47 -20.47 -15.21
CA GLY A 177 16.06 -21.87 -15.36
C GLY A 177 16.17 -22.72 -14.10
N GLY A 178 16.55 -22.11 -12.99
CA GLY A 178 16.54 -22.73 -11.68
C GLY A 178 15.14 -22.88 -11.08
N PRO A 179 15.05 -23.24 -9.78
CA PRO A 179 13.78 -23.28 -9.06
C PRO A 179 13.08 -21.92 -9.08
N TRP A 180 11.73 -21.91 -9.16
CA TRP A 180 10.95 -20.67 -9.21
C TRP A 180 11.28 -19.70 -8.07
N VAL A 181 11.45 -20.23 -6.85
CA VAL A 181 11.74 -19.42 -5.64
C VAL A 181 13.06 -18.63 -5.76
N SER A 182 13.98 -19.07 -6.59
CA SER A 182 15.28 -18.39 -6.83
C SER A 182 15.20 -17.33 -7.91
N SER A 183 14.07 -17.19 -8.60
CA SER A 183 13.86 -16.18 -9.64
C SER A 183 13.56 -14.80 -9.05
N PRO A 184 13.63 -13.71 -9.82
CA PRO A 184 13.24 -12.37 -9.37
C PRO A 184 11.72 -12.20 -9.22
N CYS A 185 10.95 -13.28 -9.15
CA CYS A 185 9.49 -13.25 -9.02
C CYS A 185 9.07 -12.52 -7.74
N VAL A 186 8.12 -11.59 -7.89
CA VAL A 186 7.55 -10.80 -6.77
C VAL A 186 6.25 -11.40 -6.23
N GLY A 187 5.85 -12.59 -6.67
CA GLY A 187 4.67 -13.30 -6.19
C GLY A 187 3.34 -12.60 -6.46
N CYS A 188 3.21 -11.79 -7.52
CA CYS A 188 1.98 -11.03 -7.80
C CYS A 188 0.78 -11.90 -8.24
N GLY A 189 1.04 -13.13 -8.73
CA GLY A 189 0.00 -14.08 -9.17
C GLY A 189 -0.63 -13.76 -10.53
N GLY A 190 -0.26 -12.68 -11.21
CA GLY A 190 -0.83 -12.32 -12.52
C GLY A 190 -0.67 -13.40 -13.58
N CYS A 191 0.43 -14.15 -13.53
CA CYS A 191 0.68 -15.29 -14.41
C CYS A 191 -0.29 -16.46 -14.16
N VAL A 192 -0.73 -16.67 -12.93
CA VAL A 192 -1.77 -17.66 -12.58
C VAL A 192 -3.12 -17.25 -13.16
N ASP A 193 -3.52 -15.98 -12.97
CA ASP A 193 -4.79 -15.46 -13.46
C ASP A 193 -4.90 -15.52 -14.99
N SER A 194 -3.78 -15.36 -15.68
CA SER A 194 -3.75 -15.34 -17.14
C SER A 194 -3.53 -16.71 -17.77
N CYS A 195 -3.27 -17.78 -17.01
CA CYS A 195 -2.95 -19.10 -17.57
C CYS A 195 -4.19 -19.83 -18.08
N PRO A 196 -4.30 -20.13 -19.40
CA PRO A 196 -5.51 -20.71 -19.98
C PRO A 196 -5.68 -22.21 -19.72
N THR A 197 -4.64 -22.89 -19.21
CA THR A 197 -4.61 -24.36 -19.05
C THR A 197 -4.45 -24.82 -17.61
N GLY A 198 -4.21 -23.87 -16.67
CA GLY A 198 -3.85 -24.21 -15.29
C GLY A 198 -2.45 -24.77 -15.12
N ALA A 199 -1.56 -24.64 -16.12
CA ALA A 199 -0.13 -24.93 -15.99
C ALA A 199 0.49 -24.12 -14.86
N LEU A 200 0.04 -22.88 -14.70
CA LEU A 200 0.30 -22.04 -13.55
C LEU A 200 -0.96 -22.03 -12.68
N SER A 201 -0.82 -22.43 -11.43
CA SER A 201 -1.93 -22.58 -10.50
C SER A 201 -1.52 -22.27 -9.07
N GLU A 202 -2.51 -21.96 -8.23
CA GLU A 202 -2.35 -21.84 -6.79
C GLU A 202 -3.09 -22.97 -6.05
N PRO A 203 -2.63 -23.44 -4.88
CA PRO A 203 -3.19 -24.59 -4.21
C PRO A 203 -4.70 -24.50 -3.93
N GLY A 204 -5.18 -23.32 -3.52
CA GLY A 204 -6.60 -23.10 -3.21
C GLY A 204 -7.55 -23.23 -4.42
N LEU A 205 -7.04 -22.94 -5.62
CA LEU A 205 -7.76 -23.10 -6.88
C LEU A 205 -7.67 -24.52 -7.47
N LEU A 206 -6.76 -25.35 -6.99
CA LEU A 206 -6.63 -26.75 -7.41
C LEU A 206 -7.74 -27.62 -6.80
N ASP A 207 -8.30 -27.22 -5.66
CA ASP A 207 -9.45 -27.91 -5.08
C ASP A 207 -10.71 -27.66 -5.96
N LEU A 208 -11.20 -28.72 -6.59
CA LEU A 208 -12.32 -28.67 -7.54
C LEU A 208 -13.69 -28.49 -6.88
N ARG A 209 -13.79 -28.52 -5.55
CA ARG A 209 -15.04 -28.24 -4.86
C ARG A 209 -15.47 -26.79 -5.14
N PRO A 210 -16.78 -26.53 -5.34
CA PRO A 210 -17.25 -25.19 -5.59
C PRO A 210 -17.02 -24.26 -4.37
N THR A 211 -16.82 -22.99 -4.61
CA THR A 211 -16.85 -21.96 -3.56
C THR A 211 -18.31 -21.74 -3.13
N THR A 212 -18.52 -21.50 -1.82
CA THR A 212 -19.85 -21.25 -1.26
C THR A 212 -20.26 -19.79 -1.41
N ALA A 213 -19.30 -18.88 -1.44
CA ALA A 213 -19.53 -17.45 -1.62
C ALA A 213 -18.31 -16.76 -2.24
N THR A 214 -18.55 -15.63 -2.87
CA THR A 214 -17.50 -14.68 -3.29
C THR A 214 -17.88 -13.29 -2.82
N THR A 215 -16.97 -12.63 -2.08
CA THR A 215 -17.17 -11.28 -1.55
C THR A 215 -16.16 -10.32 -2.16
N THR A 216 -16.62 -9.26 -2.81
CA THR A 216 -15.76 -8.17 -3.27
C THR A 216 -15.53 -7.19 -2.14
N THR A 217 -14.27 -6.96 -1.78
CA THR A 217 -13.87 -6.11 -0.66
C THR A 217 -12.57 -5.34 -0.97
N THR A 218 -12.20 -4.40 -0.11
CA THR A 218 -10.96 -3.64 -0.22
C THR A 218 -9.84 -4.30 0.58
N CYS A 219 -8.65 -4.40 -0.01
CA CYS A 219 -7.46 -4.98 0.61
C CYS A 219 -7.06 -4.22 1.88
N GLY A 220 -6.85 -4.93 2.98
CA GLY A 220 -6.46 -4.39 4.27
C GLY A 220 -4.95 -4.28 4.50
N TYR A 221 -4.10 -4.30 3.47
CA TYR A 221 -2.65 -4.19 3.65
C TYR A 221 -2.14 -2.76 3.50
N CYS A 222 -1.96 -2.25 2.29
CA CYS A 222 -1.35 -0.94 2.07
C CYS A 222 -2.35 0.11 1.54
N GLY A 223 -1.92 1.37 1.52
CA GLY A 223 -2.74 2.51 1.13
C GLY A 223 -3.15 2.57 -0.35
N VAL A 224 -2.79 1.58 -1.18
CA VAL A 224 -3.28 1.51 -2.57
C VAL A 224 -4.79 1.29 -2.63
N GLY A 225 -5.35 0.47 -1.73
CA GLY A 225 -6.78 0.19 -1.72
C GLY A 225 -7.23 -0.72 -2.88
N CYS A 226 -6.48 -1.78 -3.17
CA CYS A 226 -6.84 -2.75 -4.22
C CYS A 226 -8.19 -3.40 -3.91
N THR A 227 -9.05 -3.53 -4.93
CA THR A 227 -10.30 -4.30 -4.84
C THR A 227 -10.02 -5.76 -5.14
N LEU A 228 -10.49 -6.64 -4.27
CA LEU A 228 -10.23 -8.07 -4.28
C LEU A 228 -11.53 -8.86 -4.19
N ASP A 229 -11.60 -9.98 -4.90
CA ASP A 229 -12.66 -10.97 -4.78
C ASP A 229 -12.18 -12.12 -3.89
N VAL A 230 -12.78 -12.25 -2.71
CA VAL A 230 -12.49 -13.28 -1.72
C VAL A 230 -13.41 -14.46 -1.94
N HIS A 231 -12.85 -15.57 -2.39
CA HIS A 231 -13.56 -16.82 -2.65
C HIS A 231 -13.55 -17.69 -1.39
N VAL A 232 -14.73 -17.95 -0.84
CA VAL A 232 -14.92 -18.66 0.43
C VAL A 232 -15.52 -20.04 0.20
N ARG A 233 -15.07 -21.01 0.99
CA ARG A 233 -15.61 -22.35 1.11
C ARG A 233 -15.66 -22.72 2.59
N ASP A 234 -16.85 -23.01 3.10
CA ASP A 234 -17.04 -23.45 4.50
C ASP A 234 -16.38 -22.51 5.51
N ASP A 235 -16.62 -21.19 5.38
CA ASP A 235 -16.04 -20.12 6.19
C ASP A 235 -14.48 -20.08 6.21
N THR A 236 -13.86 -20.63 5.16
CA THR A 236 -12.42 -20.53 4.94
C THR A 236 -12.13 -19.95 3.56
N ILE A 237 -11.01 -19.23 3.42
CA ILE A 237 -10.63 -18.65 2.13
C ILE A 237 -10.06 -19.76 1.25
N ALA A 238 -10.71 -19.99 0.12
CA ALA A 238 -10.21 -20.88 -0.94
C ALA A 238 -9.14 -20.17 -1.78
N ALA A 239 -9.39 -18.91 -2.16
CA ALA A 239 -8.47 -18.07 -2.91
C ALA A 239 -8.86 -16.59 -2.77
N ILE A 240 -7.94 -15.70 -3.09
CA ILE A 240 -8.22 -14.27 -3.32
C ILE A 240 -7.72 -13.90 -4.70
N THR A 241 -8.60 -13.31 -5.52
CA THR A 241 -8.24 -12.82 -6.85
C THR A 241 -8.43 -11.30 -6.94
N PRO A 242 -7.67 -10.59 -7.78
CA PRO A 242 -7.94 -9.18 -8.03
C PRO A 242 -9.23 -9.04 -8.84
N THR A 243 -10.09 -8.10 -8.46
CA THR A 243 -11.33 -7.83 -9.19
C THR A 243 -11.03 -7.25 -10.56
N HIS A 244 -11.52 -7.90 -11.63
CA HIS A 244 -11.39 -7.41 -13.00
C HIS A 244 -12.12 -6.06 -13.16
N GLY A 245 -11.49 -5.13 -13.89
CA GLY A 245 -12.07 -3.81 -14.14
C GLY A 245 -12.13 -2.87 -12.93
N ALA A 246 -11.62 -3.29 -11.77
CA ALA A 246 -11.55 -2.42 -10.60
C ALA A 246 -10.73 -1.16 -10.88
N PRO A 247 -11.22 0.06 -10.52
CA PRO A 247 -10.61 1.31 -10.96
C PRO A 247 -9.20 1.54 -10.40
N VAL A 248 -8.89 1.01 -9.21
CA VAL A 248 -7.59 1.27 -8.55
C VAL A 248 -6.50 0.32 -9.04
N ASN A 249 -6.75 -0.97 -9.03
CA ASN A 249 -5.74 -2.01 -9.30
C ASN A 249 -5.93 -2.73 -10.65
N ARG A 250 -7.00 -2.47 -11.40
CA ARG A 250 -7.21 -2.92 -12.80
C ARG A 250 -6.95 -4.41 -13.00
N GLY A 251 -7.46 -5.24 -12.10
CA GLY A 251 -7.26 -6.69 -12.16
C GLY A 251 -5.82 -7.13 -11.86
N HIS A 252 -5.04 -6.33 -11.11
CA HIS A 252 -3.71 -6.70 -10.63
C HIS A 252 -3.65 -6.68 -9.10
N ALA A 253 -2.80 -7.52 -8.51
CA ALA A 253 -2.59 -7.60 -7.07
C ALA A 253 -1.11 -7.84 -6.74
N CYS A 254 -0.76 -7.76 -5.47
CA CYS A 254 0.57 -8.13 -4.98
C CYS A 254 0.50 -9.38 -4.11
N ILE A 255 1.66 -9.95 -3.80
CA ILE A 255 1.79 -11.14 -2.96
C ILE A 255 1.01 -11.03 -1.63
N LYS A 256 1.01 -9.86 -0.99
CA LYS A 256 0.33 -9.66 0.29
C LYS A 256 -1.19 -9.72 0.15
N GLY A 257 -1.75 -8.91 -0.75
CA GLY A 257 -3.21 -8.85 -0.94
C GLY A 257 -3.80 -10.14 -1.47
N ARG A 258 -3.06 -10.84 -2.34
CA ARG A 258 -3.51 -12.06 -2.97
C ARG A 258 -3.34 -13.30 -2.08
N PHE A 259 -2.15 -13.50 -1.52
CA PHE A 259 -1.79 -14.78 -0.92
C PHE A 259 -1.64 -14.76 0.60
N ALA A 260 -1.37 -13.62 1.21
CA ALA A 260 -1.11 -13.55 2.64
C ALA A 260 -2.42 -13.45 3.45
N HIS A 261 -3.30 -14.44 3.32
CA HIS A 261 -4.63 -14.46 3.97
C HIS A 261 -4.78 -15.56 5.04
N SER A 262 -3.86 -16.53 5.13
CA SER A 262 -3.96 -17.64 6.10
C SER A 262 -3.91 -17.18 7.56
N PHE A 263 -3.41 -15.98 7.83
CA PHE A 263 -3.46 -15.36 9.15
C PHE A 263 -4.88 -15.31 9.73
N ALA A 264 -5.92 -15.19 8.87
CA ALA A 264 -7.31 -15.08 9.32
C ALA A 264 -7.78 -16.32 10.12
N ARG A 265 -7.17 -17.47 9.88
CA ARG A 265 -7.46 -18.74 10.57
C ARG A 265 -6.20 -19.35 11.21
N ALA A 266 -5.21 -18.52 11.57
CA ALA A 266 -4.03 -18.98 12.29
C ALA A 266 -4.40 -19.49 13.68
N ASP A 267 -3.70 -20.51 14.16
CA ASP A 267 -4.00 -21.19 15.43
C ASP A 267 -3.86 -20.30 16.66
N ASP A 268 -3.03 -19.25 16.56
CA ASP A 268 -2.78 -18.28 17.64
C ASP A 268 -3.67 -17.01 17.53
N ARG A 269 -4.75 -17.03 16.70
CA ARG A 269 -5.75 -15.97 16.70
C ARG A 269 -6.42 -15.84 18.07
N LEU A 270 -6.52 -14.59 18.53
CA LEU A 270 -7.30 -14.29 19.75
C LEU A 270 -8.79 -14.54 19.46
N THR A 271 -9.39 -15.39 20.29
CA THR A 271 -10.79 -15.82 20.16
C THR A 271 -11.64 -15.46 21.36
N THR A 272 -11.02 -15.14 22.51
CA THR A 272 -11.67 -14.77 23.77
C THR A 272 -10.97 -13.56 24.39
N PRO A 273 -11.68 -12.69 25.16
CA PRO A 273 -11.03 -11.64 25.94
C PRO A 273 -10.03 -12.24 26.95
N LEU A 274 -8.93 -11.53 27.20
CA LEU A 274 -7.93 -11.89 28.19
C LEU A 274 -7.85 -10.80 29.27
N LEU A 275 -7.70 -11.23 30.53
CA LEU A 275 -7.47 -10.35 31.69
C LEU A 275 -6.16 -10.72 32.37
N ARG A 276 -5.38 -9.73 32.78
CA ARG A 276 -4.18 -9.95 33.59
C ARG A 276 -4.56 -10.21 35.03
N ARG A 277 -4.21 -11.43 35.51
CA ARG A 277 -4.36 -11.87 36.92
C ARG A 277 -3.03 -12.45 37.37
N ASP A 278 -2.56 -12.00 38.51
CA ASP A 278 -1.27 -12.46 39.08
C ASP A 278 -0.10 -12.44 38.06
N GLY A 279 -0.07 -11.38 37.21
CA GLY A 279 0.94 -11.19 36.20
C GLY A 279 0.73 -11.96 34.89
N GLN A 280 -0.24 -12.89 34.82
CA GLN A 280 -0.54 -13.71 33.65
C GLN A 280 -1.82 -13.26 32.94
N LEU A 281 -1.84 -13.28 31.62
CA LEU A 281 -3.04 -13.10 30.83
C LEU A 281 -3.82 -14.43 30.81
N VAL A 282 -5.06 -14.39 31.30
CA VAL A 282 -5.96 -15.54 31.36
C VAL A 282 -7.27 -15.25 30.63
N GLU A 283 -7.88 -16.28 30.06
CA GLU A 283 -9.17 -16.15 29.37
C GLU A 283 -10.26 -15.62 30.29
N SER A 284 -11.14 -14.80 29.75
CA SER A 284 -12.26 -14.19 30.44
C SER A 284 -13.50 -14.11 29.55
N THR A 285 -14.60 -13.65 30.11
CA THR A 285 -15.84 -13.37 29.37
C THR A 285 -15.92 -11.90 28.97
N TRP A 286 -16.66 -11.62 27.90
CA TRP A 286 -16.94 -10.24 27.52
C TRP A 286 -17.54 -9.37 28.63
N PRO A 287 -18.57 -9.82 29.37
CA PRO A 287 -19.12 -9.01 30.47
C PRO A 287 -18.07 -8.66 31.53
N GLU A 288 -17.22 -9.62 31.90
CA GLU A 288 -16.19 -9.40 32.92
C GLU A 288 -15.07 -8.47 32.42
N ALA A 289 -14.61 -8.66 31.19
CA ALA A 289 -13.58 -7.82 30.60
C ALA A 289 -14.06 -6.38 30.47
N LEU A 290 -15.25 -6.16 29.89
CA LEU A 290 -15.81 -4.83 29.71
C LEU A 290 -16.14 -4.14 31.06
N ALA A 291 -16.69 -4.86 32.02
CA ALA A 291 -16.93 -4.32 33.38
C ALA A 291 -15.61 -3.93 34.07
N THR A 292 -14.54 -4.68 33.85
CA THR A 292 -13.20 -4.37 34.38
C THR A 292 -12.63 -3.12 33.75
N VAL A 293 -12.68 -3.00 32.41
CA VAL A 293 -12.24 -1.80 31.69
C VAL A 293 -13.06 -0.57 32.14
N ALA A 294 -14.39 -0.66 32.10
CA ALA A 294 -15.28 0.44 32.48
C ALA A 294 -15.02 0.94 33.90
N ARG A 295 -14.94 0.03 34.88
CA ARG A 295 -14.67 0.37 36.30
C ARG A 295 -13.31 1.06 36.46
N ARG A 296 -12.24 0.53 35.81
CA ARG A 296 -10.89 1.12 35.93
C ARG A 296 -10.80 2.47 35.23
N LEU A 297 -11.37 2.61 34.03
CA LEU A 297 -11.43 3.91 33.32
C LEU A 297 -12.20 4.96 34.12
N SER A 298 -13.37 4.60 34.69
CA SER A 298 -14.13 5.51 35.53
C SER A 298 -13.33 5.93 36.78
N ALA A 299 -12.70 4.98 37.45
CA ALA A 299 -11.89 5.27 38.65
C ALA A 299 -10.69 6.20 38.35
N ILE A 300 -10.02 6.00 37.20
CA ILE A 300 -8.91 6.84 36.77
C ILE A 300 -9.44 8.23 36.40
N ARG A 301 -10.48 8.31 35.58
CA ARG A 301 -11.12 9.59 35.19
C ARG A 301 -11.58 10.40 36.40
N ASP A 302 -12.26 9.75 37.35
CA ASP A 302 -12.85 10.42 38.49
C ASP A 302 -11.79 10.89 39.49
N ARG A 303 -10.63 10.22 39.58
CA ARG A 303 -9.52 10.57 40.47
C ARG A 303 -8.55 11.57 39.85
N HIS A 304 -8.23 11.43 38.56
CA HIS A 304 -7.16 12.17 37.90
C HIS A 304 -7.62 13.08 36.76
N GLY A 305 -8.92 13.09 36.47
CA GLY A 305 -9.51 13.85 35.36
C GLY A 305 -9.45 13.07 34.02
N PRO A 306 -10.24 13.51 33.01
CA PRO A 306 -10.37 12.83 31.73
C PRO A 306 -9.04 12.81 30.92
N ASP A 307 -8.20 13.82 31.07
CA ASP A 307 -6.92 13.93 30.33
C ASP A 307 -5.85 12.92 30.81
N SER A 308 -6.11 12.20 31.94
CA SER A 308 -5.28 11.08 32.38
C SER A 308 -5.51 9.78 31.56
N ILE A 309 -6.42 9.81 30.58
CA ILE A 309 -6.74 8.72 29.68
C ILE A 309 -6.36 9.12 28.24
N ALA A 310 -5.66 8.25 27.54
CA ALA A 310 -5.31 8.47 26.15
C ALA A 310 -5.65 7.24 25.28
N MET A 311 -5.96 7.48 24.02
CA MET A 311 -6.33 6.45 23.04
C MET A 311 -5.46 6.53 21.79
N ILE A 312 -4.99 5.39 21.32
CA ILE A 312 -4.29 5.23 20.04
C ILE A 312 -5.18 4.39 19.14
N SER A 313 -5.72 5.02 18.09
CA SER A 313 -6.51 4.38 17.05
C SER A 313 -5.64 3.98 15.87
N SER A 314 -6.20 3.31 14.86
CA SER A 314 -5.43 2.61 13.86
C SER A 314 -5.94 2.78 12.42
N ALA A 315 -5.01 2.76 11.49
CA ALA A 315 -5.33 2.52 10.07
C ALA A 315 -5.83 1.09 9.77
N ARG A 316 -5.84 0.18 10.74
CA ARG A 316 -6.44 -1.16 10.63
C ARG A 316 -7.93 -1.16 10.88
N ALA A 317 -8.39 -0.15 11.60
CA ALA A 317 -9.80 0.12 11.81
C ALA A 317 -10.44 0.74 10.56
N THR A 318 -11.73 0.49 10.35
CA THR A 318 -12.50 1.15 9.29
C THR A 318 -12.66 2.63 9.58
N ASN A 319 -13.18 3.39 8.64
CA ASN A 319 -13.51 4.80 8.85
C ASN A 319 -14.53 4.95 9.98
N GLU A 320 -15.52 4.08 10.00
CA GLU A 320 -16.60 4.08 10.97
C GLU A 320 -16.10 3.71 12.37
N GLU A 321 -15.15 2.78 12.47
CA GLU A 321 -14.48 2.42 13.72
C GLU A 321 -13.62 3.57 14.25
N ASN A 322 -12.85 4.25 13.38
CA ASN A 322 -12.07 5.43 13.73
C ASN A 322 -12.98 6.61 14.14
N TYR A 323 -14.09 6.83 13.42
CA TYR A 323 -15.10 7.81 13.79
C TYR A 323 -15.68 7.52 15.19
N LEU A 324 -15.98 6.26 15.45
CA LEU A 324 -16.54 5.85 16.73
C LEU A 324 -15.52 5.95 17.87
N ALA A 325 -14.25 5.61 17.61
CA ALA A 325 -13.16 5.73 18.60
C ALA A 325 -12.97 7.19 19.04
N GLN A 326 -12.93 8.14 18.10
CA GLN A 326 -12.76 9.53 18.42
C GLN A 326 -14.04 10.12 19.10
N LYS A 327 -15.23 9.66 18.72
CA LYS A 327 -16.47 10.02 19.39
C LYS A 327 -16.49 9.49 20.83
N PHE A 328 -16.10 8.24 21.04
CA PHE A 328 -16.02 7.61 22.35
C PHE A 328 -15.10 8.38 23.32
N ILE A 329 -13.88 8.66 22.89
CA ILE A 329 -12.90 9.32 23.78
C ILE A 329 -13.32 10.76 24.12
N ARG A 330 -13.96 11.47 23.18
CA ARG A 330 -14.41 12.85 23.37
C ARG A 330 -15.73 12.96 24.12
N ALA A 331 -16.73 12.19 23.71
CA ALA A 331 -18.08 12.28 24.26
C ALA A 331 -18.27 11.47 25.56
N THR A 332 -17.66 10.28 25.64
CA THR A 332 -17.85 9.40 26.83
C THR A 332 -16.78 9.63 27.90
N ILE A 333 -15.51 9.78 27.50
CA ILE A 333 -14.42 10.02 28.47
C ILE A 333 -14.24 11.50 28.75
N GLY A 334 -14.30 12.37 27.75
CA GLY A 334 -14.22 13.81 27.87
C GLY A 334 -12.83 14.41 27.61
N THR A 335 -12.01 13.77 26.81
CA THR A 335 -10.67 14.24 26.45
C THR A 335 -10.44 14.22 24.94
N ASN A 336 -9.47 15.03 24.46
CA ASN A 336 -8.96 15.01 23.09
C ASN A 336 -7.66 14.18 22.95
N ASN A 337 -7.24 13.45 23.97
CA ASN A 337 -6.07 12.57 23.91
C ASN A 337 -6.35 11.35 23.03
N ILE A 338 -6.50 11.58 21.73
CA ILE A 338 -6.59 10.55 20.70
C ILE A 338 -5.67 10.89 19.53
N ASP A 339 -4.93 9.91 19.06
CA ASP A 339 -4.10 10.01 17.87
C ASP A 339 -4.09 8.65 17.13
N ASN A 340 -3.47 8.57 15.97
CA ASN A 340 -3.39 7.33 15.20
C ASN A 340 -2.04 7.23 14.48
N CYS A 341 -1.77 6.07 13.89
CA CYS A 341 -0.49 5.78 13.21
C CYS A 341 -0.11 6.76 12.09
N SER A 342 -1.00 7.64 11.62
CA SER A 342 -0.61 8.70 10.67
C SER A 342 0.41 9.67 11.29
N ARG A 343 0.40 9.79 12.61
CA ARG A 343 1.39 10.57 13.36
C ARG A 343 2.81 10.14 13.06
N LEU A 344 3.03 8.84 12.99
CA LEU A 344 4.34 8.22 12.75
C LEU A 344 4.69 8.12 11.26
N CYS A 345 3.78 8.54 10.37
CA CYS A 345 3.85 8.20 8.96
C CYS A 345 3.74 9.45 8.07
N HIS A 346 2.54 9.98 7.89
CA HIS A 346 2.20 11.04 6.93
C HIS A 346 1.57 12.30 7.58
N ALA A 347 1.70 12.50 8.89
CA ALA A 347 1.36 13.77 9.50
C ALA A 347 2.08 14.96 8.84
N PRO A 348 3.40 14.86 8.50
CA PRO A 348 4.08 15.89 7.72
C PRO A 348 3.46 16.16 6.34
N SER A 349 2.93 15.13 5.66
CA SER A 349 2.20 15.33 4.40
C SER A 349 0.91 16.13 4.61
N ALA A 350 0.13 15.78 5.65
CA ALA A 350 -1.10 16.50 5.95
C ALA A 350 -0.81 17.97 6.29
N ALA A 351 0.16 18.23 7.15
CA ALA A 351 0.57 19.57 7.55
C ALA A 351 1.16 20.37 6.38
N GLY A 352 2.09 19.78 5.63
CA GLY A 352 2.79 20.46 4.53
C GLY A 352 1.87 20.78 3.36
N LEU A 353 1.02 19.83 2.92
CA LEU A 353 0.06 20.06 1.84
C LEU A 353 -1.03 21.04 2.26
N THR A 354 -1.52 20.97 3.51
CA THR A 354 -2.47 21.95 4.02
C THR A 354 -1.87 23.35 4.07
N ALA A 355 -0.62 23.50 4.50
CA ALA A 355 0.05 24.81 4.55
C ALA A 355 0.30 25.40 3.14
N SER A 356 0.60 24.57 2.16
CA SER A 356 0.93 25.03 0.79
C SER A 356 -0.30 25.10 -0.13
N LEU A 357 -1.27 24.15 0.02
CA LEU A 357 -2.39 24.00 -0.93
C LEU A 357 -3.79 24.09 -0.26
N GLY A 358 -3.85 23.99 1.08
CA GLY A 358 -5.10 24.10 1.87
C GLY A 358 -5.85 22.80 2.11
N LEU A 359 -5.38 21.64 1.61
CA LEU A 359 -5.99 20.32 1.86
C LEU A 359 -4.93 19.23 2.14
N ALA A 360 -5.28 18.29 3.02
CA ALA A 360 -4.38 17.26 3.56
C ALA A 360 -4.34 15.96 2.74
N GLY A 361 -4.49 16.00 1.43
CA GLY A 361 -4.54 14.80 0.58
C GLY A 361 -3.77 14.94 -0.72
N GLY A 362 -3.54 13.84 -1.42
CA GLY A 362 -3.00 13.84 -2.78
C GLY A 362 -3.87 14.68 -3.72
N THR A 363 -3.28 15.42 -4.65
CA THR A 363 -4.03 16.40 -5.45
C THR A 363 -4.78 15.76 -6.62
N ASN A 364 -4.35 14.58 -7.06
CA ASN A 364 -4.84 13.92 -8.27
C ASN A 364 -5.14 12.45 -8.01
N PRO A 365 -5.96 11.79 -8.83
CA PRO A 365 -6.15 10.36 -8.79
C PRO A 365 -4.93 9.61 -9.34
N LEU A 366 -4.74 8.36 -8.93
CA LEU A 366 -3.69 7.48 -9.47
C LEU A 366 -3.79 7.31 -11.00
N ASP A 367 -4.97 7.47 -11.57
CA ASP A 367 -5.20 7.30 -13.00
C ASP A 367 -4.46 8.34 -13.86
N ASP A 368 -4.19 9.53 -13.32
CA ASP A 368 -3.43 10.57 -14.02
C ASP A 368 -1.96 10.18 -14.27
N LEU A 369 -1.44 9.17 -13.54
CA LEU A 369 -0.13 8.59 -13.81
C LEU A 369 -0.02 8.06 -15.25
N ASP A 370 -1.11 7.62 -15.85
CA ASP A 370 -1.11 7.08 -17.23
C ASP A 370 -0.80 8.16 -18.28
N HIS A 371 -0.98 9.43 -17.93
CA HIS A 371 -0.69 10.58 -18.80
C HIS A 371 0.64 11.25 -18.47
N ALA A 372 1.28 10.88 -17.36
CA ALA A 372 2.55 11.50 -16.96
C ALA A 372 3.66 11.19 -17.99
N ASP A 373 4.43 12.20 -18.37
CA ASP A 373 5.60 12.07 -19.25
C ASP A 373 6.93 12.19 -18.48
N CYS A 374 6.86 12.67 -17.21
CA CYS A 374 7.98 12.63 -16.28
C CYS A 374 7.49 12.35 -14.85
N ILE A 375 8.13 11.41 -14.19
CA ILE A 375 7.84 11.01 -12.80
C ILE A 375 9.02 11.41 -11.93
N LEU A 376 8.80 12.27 -10.94
CA LEU A 376 9.72 12.53 -9.84
C LEU A 376 9.30 11.66 -8.65
N LEU A 377 10.05 10.59 -8.38
CA LEU A 377 9.81 9.67 -7.26
C LEU A 377 10.78 10.00 -6.12
N ALA A 378 10.28 10.46 -4.98
CA ALA A 378 11.11 10.93 -3.88
C ALA A 378 10.86 10.14 -2.58
N GLY A 379 11.91 9.58 -1.98
CA GLY A 379 11.86 8.89 -0.70
C GLY A 379 10.81 7.77 -0.64
N ALA A 380 10.66 7.01 -1.72
CA ALA A 380 9.65 5.96 -1.85
C ALA A 380 10.17 4.76 -2.63
N ASN A 381 9.89 3.56 -2.10
CA ASN A 381 10.11 2.29 -2.81
C ASN A 381 8.77 1.58 -3.05
N PRO A 382 7.97 2.03 -4.04
CA PRO A 382 6.65 1.46 -4.26
C PRO A 382 6.67 0.00 -4.74
N THR A 383 7.75 -0.49 -5.34
CA THR A 383 7.85 -1.92 -5.73
C THR A 383 7.80 -2.85 -4.52
N GLU A 384 8.21 -2.40 -3.34
CA GLU A 384 8.10 -3.12 -2.07
C GLU A 384 6.88 -2.71 -1.23
N ALA A 385 6.69 -1.39 -1.02
CA ALA A 385 5.68 -0.89 -0.10
C ALA A 385 4.27 -0.78 -0.73
N HIS A 386 4.17 -0.46 -2.03
CA HIS A 386 2.93 -0.25 -2.80
C HIS A 386 3.01 -0.95 -4.16
N PRO A 387 3.13 -2.30 -4.24
CA PRO A 387 3.61 -2.99 -5.44
C PRO A 387 2.77 -2.75 -6.70
N VAL A 388 1.45 -2.53 -6.56
CA VAL A 388 0.58 -2.23 -7.71
C VAL A 388 0.90 -0.83 -8.28
N VAL A 389 1.19 0.16 -7.44
CA VAL A 389 1.67 1.48 -7.91
C VAL A 389 3.05 1.35 -8.54
N GLY A 390 3.96 0.56 -7.92
CA GLY A 390 5.28 0.27 -8.50
C GLY A 390 5.19 -0.34 -9.89
N ALA A 391 4.27 -1.29 -10.11
CA ALA A 391 4.00 -1.88 -11.41
C ALA A 391 3.49 -0.84 -12.43
N ARG A 392 2.55 0.05 -12.03
CA ARG A 392 2.04 1.12 -12.90
C ARG A 392 3.12 2.15 -13.26
N ILE A 393 4.02 2.49 -12.33
CA ILE A 393 5.19 3.33 -12.64
C ILE A 393 6.07 2.64 -13.68
N LYS A 394 6.39 1.35 -13.49
CA LYS A 394 7.20 0.58 -14.48
C LYS A 394 6.53 0.54 -15.85
N GLN A 395 5.21 0.28 -15.91
CA GLN A 395 4.45 0.32 -17.17
C GLN A 395 4.58 1.68 -17.85
N ARG A 396 4.47 2.76 -17.07
CA ARG A 396 4.54 4.12 -17.64
C ARG A 396 5.95 4.46 -18.15
N VAL A 397 7.00 4.03 -17.43
CA VAL A 397 8.39 4.18 -17.86
C VAL A 397 8.67 3.36 -19.12
N LEU A 398 8.21 2.10 -19.20
CA LEU A 398 8.31 1.27 -20.39
C LEU A 398 7.56 1.85 -21.59
N ALA A 399 6.49 2.61 -21.35
CA ALA A 399 5.76 3.35 -22.38
C ALA A 399 6.42 4.71 -22.76
N GLY A 400 7.60 5.04 -22.19
CA GLY A 400 8.42 6.17 -22.59
C GLY A 400 8.41 7.38 -21.66
N ALA A 401 7.73 7.34 -20.49
CA ALA A 401 7.87 8.39 -19.50
C ALA A 401 9.28 8.41 -18.89
N ARG A 402 9.78 9.60 -18.57
CA ARG A 402 11.05 9.78 -17.87
C ARG A 402 10.88 9.54 -16.39
N LEU A 403 11.91 9.02 -15.74
CA LEU A 403 11.91 8.74 -14.30
C LEU A 403 13.14 9.37 -13.63
N VAL A 404 12.87 10.24 -12.66
CA VAL A 404 13.87 10.78 -11.73
C VAL A 404 13.58 10.19 -10.35
N VAL A 405 14.57 9.56 -9.73
CA VAL A 405 14.45 9.00 -8.39
C VAL A 405 15.36 9.75 -7.42
N VAL A 406 14.81 10.19 -6.28
CA VAL A 406 15.54 10.78 -5.16
C VAL A 406 15.42 9.81 -3.98
N ASP A 407 16.43 9.01 -3.74
CA ASP A 407 16.44 7.99 -2.68
C ASP A 407 17.91 7.61 -2.33
N PRO A 408 18.27 7.47 -1.05
CA PRO A 408 19.60 7.05 -0.65
C PRO A 408 19.94 5.61 -1.05
N ARG A 409 18.92 4.78 -1.30
CA ARG A 409 19.09 3.39 -1.77
C ARG A 409 18.89 3.29 -3.28
N ARG A 410 19.67 2.42 -3.91
CA ARG A 410 19.45 2.03 -5.30
C ARG A 410 18.31 1.00 -5.38
N THR A 411 17.07 1.50 -5.28
CA THR A 411 15.87 0.66 -5.39
C THR A 411 15.67 0.12 -6.82
N GLU A 412 14.74 -0.83 -7.01
CA GLU A 412 14.41 -1.35 -8.35
C GLU A 412 14.04 -0.23 -9.33
N LEU A 413 13.26 0.76 -8.89
CA LEU A 413 12.93 1.92 -9.73
C LEU A 413 14.11 2.89 -9.93
N ALA A 414 15.01 3.00 -8.96
CA ALA A 414 16.25 3.77 -9.13
C ALA A 414 17.17 3.13 -10.18
N ALA A 415 17.17 1.79 -10.27
CA ALA A 415 17.91 1.09 -11.32
C ALA A 415 17.30 1.24 -12.73
N LEU A 416 16.02 1.59 -12.83
CA LEU A 416 15.30 1.88 -14.09
C LEU A 416 15.25 3.37 -14.42
N ALA A 417 15.65 4.24 -13.49
CA ALA A 417 15.55 5.68 -13.64
C ALA A 417 16.48 6.23 -14.72
N ASP A 418 16.04 7.26 -15.43
CA ASP A 418 16.92 8.08 -16.26
C ASP A 418 17.98 8.79 -15.42
N ILE A 419 17.59 9.22 -14.19
CA ILE A 419 18.49 9.85 -13.22
C ILE A 419 18.14 9.38 -11.82
N HIS A 420 19.14 8.87 -11.10
CA HIS A 420 19.05 8.54 -9.68
C HIS A 420 19.89 9.55 -8.89
N LEU A 421 19.22 10.41 -8.15
CA LEU A 421 19.83 11.29 -7.17
C LEU A 421 20.00 10.51 -5.85
N GLN A 422 21.12 9.79 -5.71
CA GLN A 422 21.43 8.99 -4.51
C GLN A 422 21.91 9.92 -3.40
N ASN A 423 20.98 10.58 -2.74
CA ASN A 423 21.26 11.62 -1.78
C ASN A 423 21.61 11.07 -0.38
N ARG A 424 22.44 11.80 0.35
CA ARG A 424 22.71 11.53 1.77
C ARG A 424 21.39 11.56 2.58
N PRO A 425 21.11 10.58 3.47
CA PRO A 425 19.92 10.61 4.32
C PRO A 425 19.82 11.93 5.10
N GLY A 426 18.63 12.54 5.13
CA GLY A 426 18.35 13.81 5.77
C GLY A 426 18.59 15.07 4.91
N SER A 427 19.10 14.94 3.67
CA SER A 427 19.40 16.09 2.79
C SER A 427 18.28 16.51 1.84
N ASN A 428 17.07 15.99 1.99
CA ASN A 428 15.95 16.15 1.05
C ASN A 428 15.66 17.63 0.72
N VAL A 429 15.58 18.51 1.74
CA VAL A 429 15.29 19.95 1.57
C VAL A 429 16.34 20.61 0.68
N ALA A 430 17.64 20.31 0.89
CA ALA A 430 18.70 20.85 0.05
C ALA A 430 18.59 20.40 -1.41
N VAL A 431 18.30 19.11 -1.65
CA VAL A 431 18.10 18.59 -3.02
C VAL A 431 16.93 19.28 -3.71
N PHE A 432 15.77 19.42 -3.05
CA PHE A 432 14.60 20.06 -3.65
C PHE A 432 14.82 21.56 -3.87
N ASN A 433 15.53 22.25 -2.98
CA ASN A 433 15.92 23.63 -3.19
C ASN A 433 16.88 23.78 -4.39
N ALA A 434 17.81 22.83 -4.62
CA ALA A 434 18.65 22.84 -5.82
C ALA A 434 17.86 22.63 -7.11
N LEU A 435 16.88 21.72 -7.08
CA LEU A 435 15.98 21.54 -8.24
C LEU A 435 15.17 22.80 -8.49
N ALA A 436 14.63 23.44 -7.46
CA ALA A 436 13.90 24.70 -7.56
C ALA A 436 14.78 25.83 -8.10
N HIS A 437 16.02 25.95 -7.57
CA HIS A 437 17.03 26.89 -8.09
C HIS A 437 17.21 26.73 -9.60
N GLN A 438 17.48 25.50 -10.06
CA GLN A 438 17.76 25.23 -11.46
C GLN A 438 16.54 25.49 -12.35
N LEU A 439 15.31 25.17 -11.89
CA LEU A 439 14.07 25.48 -12.62
C LEU A 439 13.91 26.99 -12.81
N ILE A 440 14.18 27.80 -11.77
CA ILE A 440 14.05 29.26 -11.82
C ILE A 440 15.14 29.87 -12.73
N VAL A 441 16.39 29.47 -12.56
CA VAL A 441 17.52 30.02 -13.34
C VAL A 441 17.37 29.72 -14.84
N GLU A 442 16.82 28.57 -15.21
CA GLU A 442 16.61 28.22 -16.62
C GLU A 442 15.22 28.65 -17.15
N GLY A 443 14.40 29.32 -16.35
CA GLY A 443 13.05 29.76 -16.78
C GLY A 443 12.10 28.60 -17.05
N LEU A 444 12.35 27.42 -16.45
CA LEU A 444 11.53 26.21 -16.60
C LEU A 444 10.36 26.22 -15.61
N ILE A 445 9.70 27.34 -15.45
CA ILE A 445 8.60 27.56 -14.50
C ILE A 445 7.35 28.04 -15.23
N ALA A 446 6.17 27.86 -14.61
CA ALA A 446 4.88 28.28 -15.16
C ALA A 446 4.56 29.73 -14.77
N HIS A 447 5.16 30.71 -15.47
CA HIS A 447 5.09 32.15 -15.11
C HIS A 447 3.67 32.67 -14.88
N ASP A 448 2.75 32.46 -15.82
CA ASP A 448 1.36 32.95 -15.71
C ASP A 448 0.63 32.33 -14.52
N PHE A 449 0.86 31.04 -14.24
CA PHE A 449 0.29 30.36 -13.08
C PHE A 449 0.84 30.92 -11.77
N LEU A 450 2.15 31.15 -11.70
CA LEU A 450 2.79 31.72 -10.53
C LEU A 450 2.25 33.11 -10.18
N GLU A 451 2.14 33.98 -11.17
CA GLU A 451 1.63 35.35 -10.98
C GLU A 451 0.16 35.34 -10.53
N GLN A 452 -0.68 34.53 -11.17
CA GLN A 452 -2.13 34.57 -10.94
C GLN A 452 -2.58 33.75 -9.73
N ARG A 453 -1.91 32.66 -9.40
CA ARG A 453 -2.44 31.63 -8.51
C ARG A 453 -1.57 31.31 -7.30
N THR A 454 -0.44 32.03 -7.09
CA THR A 454 0.48 31.73 -6.00
C THR A 454 0.89 32.95 -5.19
N THR A 455 1.49 32.71 -4.03
CA THR A 455 2.16 33.69 -3.17
C THR A 455 3.52 33.15 -2.72
N GLY A 456 4.46 34.04 -2.33
CA GLY A 456 5.76 33.67 -1.77
C GLY A 456 6.83 33.32 -2.80
N PHE A 457 6.67 33.71 -4.09
CA PHE A 457 7.64 33.39 -5.14
C PHE A 457 8.96 34.13 -4.96
N ASP A 458 8.93 35.41 -4.62
CA ASP A 458 10.14 36.27 -4.52
C ASP A 458 11.01 35.78 -3.34
N GLU A 459 10.38 35.45 -2.22
CA GLU A 459 11.06 34.91 -1.04
C GLU A 459 11.70 33.53 -1.33
N LEU A 460 10.97 32.66 -2.04
CA LEU A 460 11.52 31.38 -2.47
C LEU A 460 12.70 31.57 -3.43
N ALA A 461 12.55 32.43 -4.45
CA ALA A 461 13.61 32.69 -5.43
C ALA A 461 14.87 33.24 -4.77
N ALA A 462 14.71 34.16 -3.81
CA ALA A 462 15.84 34.71 -3.03
C ALA A 462 16.54 33.61 -2.21
N LEU A 463 15.80 32.75 -1.52
CA LEU A 463 16.37 31.67 -0.73
C LEU A 463 17.13 30.68 -1.61
N VAL A 464 16.47 30.16 -2.66
CA VAL A 464 17.06 29.07 -3.47
C VAL A 464 18.25 29.52 -4.31
N HIS A 465 18.47 30.83 -4.45
CA HIS A 465 19.68 31.36 -5.07
C HIS A 465 20.96 30.86 -4.39
N GLU A 466 20.90 30.58 -3.09
CA GLU A 466 22.03 30.03 -2.31
C GLU A 466 22.24 28.52 -2.51
N TYR A 467 21.25 27.82 -3.11
CA TYR A 467 21.26 26.37 -3.30
C TYR A 467 21.68 25.96 -4.73
N GLY A 468 22.71 26.61 -5.26
CA GLY A 468 23.30 26.16 -6.52
C GLY A 468 23.77 24.69 -6.45
N PRO A 469 23.81 23.97 -7.61
CA PRO A 469 24.15 22.54 -7.62
C PRO A 469 25.48 22.19 -6.94
N ASP A 470 26.51 23.03 -7.11
CA ASP A 470 27.83 22.83 -6.48
C ASP A 470 27.75 22.95 -4.94
N THR A 471 26.99 23.91 -4.42
CA THR A 471 26.77 24.07 -2.97
C THR A 471 26.06 22.82 -2.39
N VAL A 472 25.00 22.34 -3.08
CA VAL A 472 24.18 21.22 -2.60
C VAL A 472 24.94 19.90 -2.70
N THR A 473 25.86 19.74 -3.63
CA THR A 473 26.77 18.57 -3.68
C THR A 473 27.53 18.38 -2.36
N GLY A 474 27.98 19.45 -1.74
CA GLY A 474 28.65 19.39 -0.42
C GLY A 474 27.73 18.94 0.73
N ILE A 475 26.41 19.07 0.58
CA ILE A 475 25.41 18.67 1.59
C ILE A 475 24.86 17.26 1.33
N ALA A 476 24.48 17.02 0.07
CA ALA A 476 23.70 15.86 -0.34
C ALA A 476 24.53 14.73 -0.97
N GLU A 477 25.80 14.97 -1.30
CA GLU A 477 26.71 14.04 -1.98
C GLU A 477 26.23 13.64 -3.39
N VAL A 478 25.35 14.43 -3.99
CA VAL A 478 24.83 14.22 -5.35
C VAL A 478 25.65 15.06 -6.34
N PRO A 479 26.11 14.48 -7.47
CA PRO A 479 26.86 15.24 -8.48
C PRO A 479 26.08 16.45 -9.04
N PRO A 480 26.71 17.61 -9.24
CA PRO A 480 26.02 18.81 -9.76
C PRO A 480 25.37 18.56 -11.12
N ALA A 481 26.02 17.77 -11.99
CA ALA A 481 25.49 17.44 -13.32
C ALA A 481 24.15 16.69 -13.23
N ASP A 482 23.99 15.80 -12.24
CA ASP A 482 22.78 15.00 -12.05
C ASP A 482 21.63 15.86 -11.51
N LEU A 483 21.92 16.81 -10.59
CA LEU A 483 20.95 17.80 -10.11
C LEU A 483 20.42 18.65 -11.27
N ILE A 484 21.30 19.17 -12.12
CA ILE A 484 20.94 19.97 -13.30
C ILE A 484 20.10 19.13 -14.28
N ALA A 485 20.54 17.91 -14.59
CA ALA A 485 19.86 17.04 -15.52
C ALA A 485 18.46 16.64 -15.01
N ALA A 486 18.32 16.33 -13.71
CA ALA A 486 17.04 16.02 -13.09
C ALA A 486 16.06 17.20 -13.17
N ALA A 487 16.52 18.41 -12.81
CA ALA A 487 15.72 19.62 -12.91
C ALA A 487 15.27 19.87 -14.36
N ARG A 488 16.15 19.68 -15.35
CA ARG A 488 15.81 19.84 -16.77
C ARG A 488 14.80 18.81 -17.27
N LEU A 489 14.94 17.52 -16.87
CA LEU A 489 13.96 16.50 -17.23
C LEU A 489 12.58 16.84 -16.68
N PHE A 490 12.50 17.14 -15.40
CA PHE A 490 11.25 17.52 -14.75
C PHE A 490 10.70 18.84 -15.27
N GLY A 491 11.58 19.83 -15.48
CA GLY A 491 11.22 21.16 -15.94
C GLY A 491 10.71 21.25 -17.38
N ARG A 492 11.13 20.35 -18.27
CA ARG A 492 10.70 20.32 -19.69
C ARG A 492 9.48 19.43 -19.93
N SER A 493 9.06 18.68 -18.94
CA SER A 493 7.89 17.81 -19.00
C SER A 493 6.60 18.63 -19.22
N GLN A 494 5.65 18.07 -19.98
CA GLN A 494 4.33 18.66 -20.15
C GLN A 494 3.37 18.22 -19.04
N HIS A 495 3.50 16.99 -18.58
CA HIS A 495 2.67 16.35 -17.58
C HIS A 495 3.51 15.73 -16.45
N PRO A 496 4.27 16.56 -15.69
CA PRO A 496 5.07 16.03 -14.59
C PRO A 496 4.19 15.60 -13.43
N VAL A 497 4.54 14.46 -12.81
CA VAL A 497 3.95 13.98 -11.56
C VAL A 497 5.02 13.85 -10.50
N ILE A 498 4.67 14.22 -9.27
CA ILE A 498 5.49 13.97 -8.07
C ILE A 498 4.84 12.87 -7.26
N ILE A 499 5.61 11.81 -6.98
CA ILE A 499 5.20 10.71 -6.11
C ILE A 499 6.22 10.62 -4.97
N TYR A 500 5.76 10.57 -3.72
CA TYR A 500 6.68 10.52 -2.60
C TYR A 500 6.18 9.63 -1.45
N GLY A 501 7.09 9.23 -0.59
CA GLY A 501 6.79 8.34 0.54
C GLY A 501 7.44 8.77 1.85
N LEU A 502 7.60 7.80 2.74
CA LEU A 502 8.08 7.98 4.11
C LEU A 502 9.53 8.49 4.19
N GLY A 503 10.33 8.31 3.15
CA GLY A 503 11.68 8.89 3.06
C GLY A 503 11.69 10.42 2.98
N ILE A 504 10.52 11.07 2.83
CA ILE A 504 10.37 12.52 2.93
C ILE A 504 9.77 12.91 4.28
N THR A 505 8.83 12.14 4.80
CA THR A 505 8.04 12.53 5.98
C THR A 505 8.66 12.12 7.30
N GLU A 506 9.37 11.00 7.37
CA GLU A 506 9.95 10.44 8.61
C GLU A 506 11.33 11.01 8.91
N HIS A 507 11.41 12.35 8.96
CA HIS A 507 12.58 13.14 9.30
C HIS A 507 12.25 14.23 10.31
N ALA A 508 13.26 14.73 11.05
CA ALA A 508 13.12 15.87 11.96
C ALA A 508 12.59 17.14 11.26
N HIS A 509 12.77 17.23 9.94
CA HIS A 509 12.28 18.30 9.07
C HIS A 509 11.36 17.76 7.97
N GLY A 510 10.53 16.74 8.30
CA GLY A 510 9.65 16.08 7.33
C GLY A 510 8.60 17.00 6.71
N THR A 511 8.02 17.89 7.51
CA THR A 511 7.05 18.90 7.01
C THR A 511 7.71 19.88 6.04
N ASP A 512 8.94 20.32 6.30
CA ASP A 512 9.70 21.18 5.39
C ASP A 512 10.05 20.43 4.10
N GLY A 513 10.43 19.15 4.21
CA GLY A 513 10.64 18.27 3.05
C GLY A 513 9.40 18.18 2.14
N VAL A 514 8.20 18.02 2.71
CA VAL A 514 6.94 18.01 1.93
C VAL A 514 6.67 19.36 1.28
N ARG A 515 6.86 20.48 2.01
CA ARG A 515 6.62 21.82 1.47
C ARG A 515 7.59 22.19 0.37
N THR A 516 8.88 21.88 0.52
CA THR A 516 9.90 22.12 -0.53
C THR A 516 9.67 21.25 -1.78
N LEU A 517 9.22 20.01 -1.59
CA LEU A 517 8.80 19.15 -2.70
C LEU A 517 7.54 19.69 -3.38
N THR A 518 6.58 20.22 -2.62
CA THR A 518 5.37 20.87 -3.15
C THR A 518 5.69 22.15 -3.93
N ASN A 519 6.73 22.90 -3.54
CA ASN A 519 7.21 24.03 -4.33
C ASN A 519 7.54 23.64 -5.78
N LEU A 520 8.14 22.46 -6.01
CA LEU A 520 8.44 21.99 -7.38
C LEU A 520 7.16 21.79 -8.20
N ALA A 521 6.11 21.23 -7.58
CA ALA A 521 4.81 21.06 -8.23
C ALA A 521 4.16 22.42 -8.56
N ILE A 522 4.22 23.37 -7.63
CA ILE A 522 3.69 24.73 -7.82
C ILE A 522 4.48 25.47 -8.90
N LEU A 523 5.83 25.45 -8.85
CA LEU A 523 6.69 26.10 -9.86
C LEU A 523 6.39 25.60 -11.28
N ARG A 524 6.01 24.35 -11.45
CA ARG A 524 5.64 23.75 -12.75
C ARG A 524 4.16 23.93 -13.11
N GLY A 525 3.32 24.46 -12.21
CA GLY A 525 1.88 24.46 -12.42
C GLY A 525 1.27 23.07 -12.56
N SER A 526 1.93 22.04 -11.97
CA SER A 526 1.47 20.64 -12.05
C SER A 526 0.41 20.29 -11.01
N VAL A 527 -0.13 21.29 -10.30
CA VAL A 527 -1.24 21.17 -9.35
C VAL A 527 -2.29 22.24 -9.65
N GLY A 528 -3.55 21.90 -9.54
CA GLY A 528 -4.67 22.83 -9.73
C GLY A 528 -4.80 23.38 -11.16
N THR A 529 -4.30 22.65 -12.15
CA THR A 529 -4.38 23.00 -13.58
C THR A 529 -5.03 21.83 -14.33
N PRO A 530 -5.93 22.07 -15.29
CA PRO A 530 -6.51 21.03 -16.12
C PRO A 530 -5.43 20.18 -16.82
N GLY A 531 -5.55 18.85 -16.73
CA GLY A 531 -4.60 17.92 -17.30
C GLY A 531 -3.27 17.77 -16.55
N CYS A 532 -3.10 18.41 -15.37
CA CYS A 532 -1.94 18.17 -14.51
C CYS A 532 -1.99 16.76 -13.89
N CYS A 533 -0.82 16.21 -13.54
CA CYS A 533 -0.71 14.91 -12.90
C CYS A 533 -0.44 15.00 -11.37
N GLY A 534 -0.19 16.18 -10.84
CA GLY A 534 -0.22 16.53 -9.43
C GLY A 534 0.92 16.02 -8.56
N ILE A 535 0.62 15.96 -7.25
CA ILE A 535 1.50 15.45 -6.20
C ILE A 535 0.76 14.37 -5.39
N LEU A 536 1.36 13.18 -5.29
CA LEU A 536 0.76 11.97 -4.71
C LEU A 536 1.60 11.44 -3.54
N PRO A 537 1.19 11.65 -2.28
CA PRO A 537 1.78 10.99 -1.13
C PRO A 537 1.36 9.52 -1.09
N LEU A 538 2.31 8.59 -1.15
CA LEU A 538 2.05 7.16 -1.02
C LEU A 538 1.84 6.80 0.45
N ARG A 539 0.63 6.98 0.96
CA ARG A 539 0.29 6.63 2.34
C ARG A 539 0.48 5.14 2.59
N GLY A 540 1.19 4.81 3.69
CA GLY A 540 1.70 3.46 3.91
C GLY A 540 0.62 2.43 4.17
N GLN A 541 -0.22 2.64 5.19
CA GLN A 541 -1.23 1.67 5.62
C GLN A 541 -2.57 1.85 4.90
N ASN A 542 -3.38 0.79 4.90
CA ASN A 542 -4.64 0.67 4.14
C ASN A 542 -5.64 1.81 4.37
N ASN A 543 -5.78 2.28 5.61
CA ASN A 543 -6.73 3.34 5.98
C ASN A 543 -6.08 4.49 6.75
N VAL A 544 -4.78 4.74 6.54
CA VAL A 544 -4.09 5.84 7.25
C VAL A 544 -4.61 7.23 6.84
N GLN A 545 -5.09 7.36 5.60
CA GLN A 545 -5.82 8.55 5.17
C GLN A 545 -7.14 8.66 5.92
N GLY A 546 -7.95 7.61 5.92
CA GLY A 546 -9.28 7.61 6.53
C GLY A 546 -9.25 7.76 8.05
N ALA A 547 -8.29 7.18 8.77
CA ALA A 547 -8.17 7.39 10.22
C ALA A 547 -8.04 8.88 10.58
N SER A 548 -7.22 9.61 9.79
CA SER A 548 -7.09 11.06 9.95
C SER A 548 -8.34 11.82 9.47
N ASP A 549 -8.91 11.42 8.32
CA ASP A 549 -10.12 12.02 7.75
C ASP A 549 -11.31 11.93 8.72
N MET A 550 -11.39 10.85 9.51
CA MET A 550 -12.42 10.62 10.53
C MET A 550 -12.15 11.35 11.85
N GLY A 551 -11.09 12.15 11.95
CA GLY A 551 -10.79 12.97 13.13
C GLY A 551 -10.20 12.20 14.31
N ALA A 552 -9.61 11.02 14.11
CA ALA A 552 -8.84 10.31 15.14
C ALA A 552 -7.45 10.97 15.35
N LEU A 553 -7.46 12.28 15.59
CA LEU A 553 -6.32 13.17 15.79
C LEU A 553 -6.58 14.11 16.97
N PRO A 554 -5.54 14.59 17.68
CA PRO A 554 -5.75 15.33 18.93
C PRO A 554 -6.31 16.76 18.77
N ASP A 555 -6.23 17.33 17.58
CA ASP A 555 -6.43 18.75 17.31
C ASP A 555 -7.52 19.06 16.28
N VAL A 556 -8.11 18.03 15.68
CA VAL A 556 -9.18 18.17 14.67
C VAL A 556 -10.32 17.17 14.87
N LEU A 557 -11.47 17.52 14.33
CA LEU A 557 -12.65 16.68 14.13
C LEU A 557 -12.71 16.17 12.69
N PRO A 558 -13.63 15.25 12.31
CA PRO A 558 -13.73 14.71 10.96
C PRO A 558 -13.63 15.77 9.87
N GLY A 559 -12.90 15.47 8.78
CA GLY A 559 -12.64 16.40 7.68
C GLY A 559 -11.66 17.52 8.04
N TYR A 560 -10.79 17.29 9.01
CA TYR A 560 -9.76 18.23 9.48
C TYR A 560 -10.32 19.54 10.04
N GLN A 561 -11.54 19.50 10.55
CA GLN A 561 -12.19 20.66 11.18
C GLN A 561 -11.53 20.94 12.54
N PRO A 562 -10.95 22.16 12.77
CA PRO A 562 -10.16 22.42 13.97
C PRO A 562 -11.02 22.45 15.24
N ILE A 563 -10.59 21.78 16.31
CA ILE A 563 -11.27 21.81 17.61
C ILE A 563 -11.17 23.18 18.30
N SER A 564 -10.28 24.05 17.88
CA SER A 564 -10.19 25.44 18.36
C SER A 564 -11.39 26.29 17.93
N ASP A 565 -12.09 25.91 16.84
CA ASP A 565 -13.29 26.58 16.36
C ASP A 565 -14.51 26.19 17.23
N ALA A 566 -15.09 27.16 17.93
CA ALA A 566 -16.24 26.95 18.81
C ALA A 566 -17.48 26.48 18.01
N GLY A 567 -17.74 27.06 16.84
CA GLY A 567 -18.88 26.68 15.99
C GLY A 567 -18.80 25.25 15.50
N VAL A 568 -17.59 24.76 15.22
CA VAL A 568 -17.35 23.36 14.87
C VAL A 568 -17.68 22.47 16.08
N ARG A 569 -17.12 22.77 17.26
CA ARG A 569 -17.40 21.99 18.49
C ARG A 569 -18.89 21.96 18.84
N ASP A 570 -19.57 23.10 18.78
CA ASP A 570 -20.99 23.21 19.12
C ASP A 570 -21.87 22.34 18.19
N ARG A 571 -21.54 22.30 16.90
CA ARG A 571 -22.22 21.43 15.91
C ARG A 571 -22.06 19.93 16.25
N PHE A 572 -20.84 19.50 16.58
CA PHE A 572 -20.60 18.12 16.98
C PHE A 572 -21.20 17.81 18.35
N ALA A 573 -21.09 18.73 19.30
CA ALA A 573 -21.69 18.58 20.63
C ALA A 573 -23.22 18.42 20.58
N ALA A 574 -23.89 19.21 19.73
CA ALA A 574 -25.33 19.10 19.51
C ALA A 574 -25.74 17.75 18.92
N ALA A 575 -24.95 17.22 17.95
CA ALA A 575 -25.21 15.93 17.35
C ALA A 575 -24.93 14.75 18.31
N TRP A 576 -23.89 14.84 19.11
CA TRP A 576 -23.50 13.77 20.05
C TRP A 576 -24.18 13.80 21.39
N GLY A 577 -24.83 14.93 21.76
CA GLY A 577 -25.45 15.14 23.06
C GLY A 577 -24.44 15.34 24.19
N HIS A 578 -23.18 15.59 23.90
CA HIS A 578 -22.09 15.76 24.86
C HIS A 578 -21.14 16.89 24.41
N PRO A 579 -20.57 17.66 25.35
CA PRO A 579 -19.62 18.71 25.04
C PRO A 579 -18.32 18.11 24.44
N VAL A 580 -17.73 18.83 23.48
CA VAL A 580 -16.41 18.49 22.90
C VAL A 580 -15.34 19.37 23.55
N PRO A 581 -14.26 18.81 24.13
CA PRO A 581 -13.20 19.61 24.73
C PRO A 581 -12.54 20.56 23.70
N GLY A 582 -12.23 21.79 24.12
CA GLY A 582 -11.74 22.83 23.22
C GLY A 582 -10.21 22.97 23.13
N ARG A 583 -9.46 22.19 23.92
CA ARG A 583 -7.98 22.20 23.88
C ARG A 583 -7.48 21.00 23.10
N PRO A 584 -6.43 21.14 22.27
CA PRO A 584 -5.77 20.00 21.66
C PRO A 584 -5.31 18.97 22.71
N GLY A 585 -5.46 17.70 22.36
CA GLY A 585 -4.94 16.60 23.16
C GLY A 585 -3.45 16.31 22.89
N LEU A 586 -2.95 15.25 23.51
CA LEU A 586 -1.58 14.76 23.34
C LEU A 586 -1.43 14.00 22.02
N ARG A 587 -0.29 14.16 21.37
CA ARG A 587 0.18 13.33 20.25
C ARG A 587 0.81 12.05 20.77
N ILE A 588 0.88 10.98 19.97
CA ILE A 588 1.43 9.67 20.38
C ILE A 588 2.75 9.79 21.16
N PRO A 589 3.83 10.45 20.66
CA PRO A 589 5.07 10.55 21.45
C PRO A 589 4.84 11.24 22.81
N GLN A 590 4.02 12.27 22.86
CA GLN A 590 3.69 12.98 24.10
C GLN A 590 2.85 12.12 25.07
N MET A 591 2.02 11.20 24.55
CA MET A 591 1.28 10.26 25.39
C MET A 591 2.23 9.34 26.16
N PHE A 592 3.32 8.89 25.51
CA PHE A 592 4.34 8.06 26.17
C PHE A 592 5.11 8.85 27.25
N ASP A 593 5.54 10.07 26.93
CA ASP A 593 6.19 10.94 27.91
C ASP A 593 5.29 11.20 29.12
N ALA A 594 4.04 11.55 28.88
CA ALA A 594 3.03 11.79 29.92
C ALA A 594 2.71 10.51 30.73
N ALA A 595 2.75 9.34 30.12
CA ALA A 595 2.57 8.07 30.83
C ALA A 595 3.73 7.82 31.82
N ILE A 596 4.97 8.02 31.39
CA ILE A 596 6.15 7.88 32.25
C ILE A 596 6.16 8.94 33.36
N ALA A 597 5.73 10.16 33.06
CA ALA A 597 5.57 11.23 34.06
C ALA A 597 4.42 10.97 35.06
N GLY A 598 3.49 10.05 34.72
CA GLY A 598 2.34 9.71 35.52
C GLY A 598 1.12 10.64 35.33
N ASP A 599 1.13 11.48 34.30
CA ASP A 599 0.00 12.33 33.91
C ASP A 599 -1.05 11.52 33.12
N VAL A 600 -0.61 10.64 32.20
CA VAL A 600 -1.45 9.62 31.56
C VAL A 600 -1.36 8.32 32.37
N ARG A 601 -2.52 7.84 32.82
CA ARG A 601 -2.67 6.65 33.65
C ARG A 601 -3.30 5.48 32.93
N ALA A 602 -4.02 5.75 31.83
CA ALA A 602 -4.59 4.70 31.01
C ALA A 602 -4.25 4.92 29.52
N LEU A 603 -3.77 3.88 28.87
CA LEU A 603 -3.59 3.80 27.41
C LEU A 603 -4.56 2.77 26.83
N TYR A 604 -5.35 3.21 25.85
CA TYR A 604 -6.29 2.37 25.11
C TYR A 604 -5.83 2.26 23.65
N VAL A 605 -5.42 1.07 23.22
CA VAL A 605 -4.78 0.84 21.92
C VAL A 605 -5.67 -0.04 21.04
N ILE A 606 -5.96 0.41 19.83
CA ILE A 606 -6.79 -0.32 18.85
C ILE A 606 -5.91 -0.72 17.67
N GLY A 607 -5.66 -2.02 17.48
CA GLY A 607 -5.06 -2.60 16.27
C GLY A 607 -3.66 -2.09 15.92
N GLU A 608 -2.87 -1.66 16.89
CA GLU A 608 -1.49 -1.19 16.73
C GLU A 608 -0.52 -1.93 17.65
N ASP A 609 0.61 -2.35 17.12
CA ASP A 609 1.70 -2.96 17.91
C ASP A 609 2.78 -1.91 18.20
N ILE A 610 2.42 -0.89 19.03
CA ILE A 610 3.28 0.27 19.34
C ILE A 610 4.59 -0.14 20.03
N ALA A 611 4.60 -1.24 20.79
CA ALA A 611 5.80 -1.75 21.45
C ALA A 611 6.86 -2.31 20.47
N GLN A 612 6.49 -2.48 19.16
CA GLN A 612 7.40 -2.89 18.09
C GLN A 612 7.50 -1.82 16.98
N SER A 613 6.41 -1.10 16.67
CA SER A 613 6.38 -0.17 15.53
C SER A 613 6.98 1.19 15.84
N ASP A 614 6.83 1.68 17.08
CA ASP A 614 7.19 3.04 17.45
C ASP A 614 8.68 3.18 17.72
N PRO A 615 9.26 4.38 17.51
CA PRO A 615 10.68 4.58 17.67
C PRO A 615 11.08 4.48 19.14
N THR A 616 12.35 4.21 19.37
CA THR A 616 12.89 4.04 20.74
C THR A 616 11.99 3.09 21.53
N SER A 617 11.64 1.92 20.93
CA SER A 617 10.61 1.00 21.48
C SER A 617 10.80 0.63 22.94
N GLY A 618 12.03 0.80 23.50
CA GLY A 618 12.32 0.71 24.94
C GLY A 618 11.50 1.70 25.76
N HIS A 619 11.50 2.97 25.35
CA HIS A 619 10.73 4.06 25.98
C HIS A 619 9.21 3.79 25.92
N VAL A 620 8.72 3.25 24.79
CA VAL A 620 7.31 2.87 24.65
C VAL A 620 6.92 1.77 25.64
N ARG A 621 7.79 0.75 25.78
CA ARG A 621 7.56 -0.33 26.77
C ARG A 621 7.60 0.19 28.21
N ASP A 622 8.41 1.18 28.51
CA ASP A 622 8.44 1.81 29.83
C ASP A 622 7.15 2.62 30.08
N ALA A 623 6.65 3.34 29.07
CA ALA A 623 5.36 4.03 29.15
C ALA A 623 4.19 3.06 29.41
N LEU A 624 4.16 1.92 28.69
CA LEU A 624 3.14 0.89 28.91
C LEU A 624 3.18 0.32 30.34
N ARG A 625 4.38 0.14 30.91
CA ARG A 625 4.54 -0.35 32.31
C ARG A 625 4.18 0.70 33.36
N ALA A 626 4.31 1.98 33.03
CA ALA A 626 4.01 3.08 33.95
C ALA A 626 2.49 3.33 34.07
N CYS A 627 1.68 2.89 33.11
CA CYS A 627 0.24 3.05 33.14
C CYS A 627 -0.41 2.17 34.22
N ASP A 628 -1.44 2.72 34.89
CA ASP A 628 -2.33 1.96 35.78
C ASP A 628 -3.21 0.99 34.98
N LEU A 629 -3.56 1.31 33.70
CA LEU A 629 -4.41 0.47 32.84
C LEU A 629 -3.92 0.55 31.39
N VAL A 630 -3.65 -0.61 30.80
CA VAL A 630 -3.45 -0.75 29.35
C VAL A 630 -4.51 -1.69 28.78
N VAL A 631 -5.28 -1.21 27.81
CA VAL A 631 -6.27 -2.00 27.05
C VAL A 631 -5.82 -2.11 25.61
N CYS A 632 -5.85 -3.30 25.05
CA CYS A 632 -5.43 -3.55 23.67
C CYS A 632 -6.52 -4.33 22.91
N HIS A 633 -6.92 -3.85 21.72
CA HIS A 633 -7.64 -4.64 20.72
C HIS A 633 -6.64 -5.19 19.73
N ASP A 634 -6.60 -6.49 19.53
CA ASP A 634 -5.69 -7.06 18.53
C ASP A 634 -6.22 -8.39 17.98
N LEU A 635 -5.63 -8.82 16.87
CA LEU A 635 -5.86 -10.12 16.25
C LEU A 635 -5.06 -11.23 16.96
N PHE A 636 -3.92 -10.87 17.53
CA PHE A 636 -2.91 -11.77 18.09
C PHE A 636 -2.34 -11.18 19.37
N LEU A 637 -1.68 -12.02 20.17
CA LEU A 637 -0.90 -11.53 21.30
C LEU A 637 0.39 -10.87 20.76
N SER A 638 0.26 -9.58 20.38
CA SER A 638 1.36 -8.74 19.93
C SER A 638 2.24 -8.30 21.11
N ARG A 639 3.39 -7.66 20.82
CA ARG A 639 4.24 -7.10 21.88
C ARG A 639 3.53 -6.06 22.74
N THR A 640 2.65 -5.27 22.15
CA THR A 640 1.80 -4.35 22.91
C THR A 640 0.81 -5.09 23.77
N ALA A 641 0.14 -6.11 23.22
CA ALA A 641 -0.82 -6.94 23.95
C ALA A 641 -0.16 -7.68 25.13
N GLU A 642 1.11 -8.08 25.01
CA GLU A 642 1.88 -8.68 26.13
C GLU A 642 2.01 -7.73 27.33
N HIS A 643 1.98 -6.41 27.15
CA HIS A 643 2.01 -5.42 28.22
C HIS A 643 0.62 -5.03 28.71
N ALA A 644 -0.45 -5.41 28.02
CA ALA A 644 -1.81 -5.00 28.36
C ALA A 644 -2.35 -5.70 29.62
N ASP A 645 -3.22 -5.00 30.35
CA ASP A 645 -4.03 -5.56 31.46
C ASP A 645 -5.26 -6.29 30.89
N VAL A 646 -5.80 -5.79 29.79
CA VAL A 646 -6.98 -6.34 29.13
C VAL A 646 -6.69 -6.42 27.61
N VAL A 647 -6.86 -7.62 27.06
CA VAL A 647 -6.74 -7.84 25.61
C VAL A 647 -8.10 -8.26 25.07
N LEU A 648 -8.60 -7.55 24.09
CA LEU A 648 -9.92 -7.76 23.49
C LEU A 648 -9.73 -8.30 22.06
N PRO A 649 -10.30 -9.48 21.74
CA PRO A 649 -10.10 -10.14 20.44
C PRO A 649 -10.84 -9.38 19.34
N ALA A 650 -10.10 -8.82 18.40
CA ALA A 650 -10.62 -7.99 17.31
C ALA A 650 -10.86 -8.78 16.02
N ALA A 651 -11.78 -8.28 15.19
CA ALA A 651 -12.03 -8.76 13.84
C ALA A 651 -11.02 -8.16 12.83
N SER A 652 -10.60 -8.95 11.85
CA SER A 652 -9.77 -8.50 10.73
C SER A 652 -10.60 -7.81 9.65
N PHE A 653 -9.93 -7.18 8.65
CA PHE A 653 -10.61 -6.57 7.51
C PHE A 653 -11.44 -7.56 6.66
N LEU A 654 -11.19 -8.85 6.78
CA LEU A 654 -11.96 -9.92 6.12
C LEU A 654 -13.26 -10.28 6.86
N GLU A 655 -13.44 -9.77 8.07
CA GLU A 655 -14.46 -10.17 9.04
C GLU A 655 -15.37 -9.00 9.47
N LYS A 656 -15.21 -7.79 8.88
CA LYS A 656 -15.96 -6.60 9.29
C LYS A 656 -16.49 -5.79 8.11
N ASP A 657 -17.52 -4.99 8.38
CA ASP A 657 -18.16 -4.09 7.43
C ASP A 657 -17.73 -2.64 7.69
N GLY A 658 -17.60 -1.85 6.63
CA GLY A 658 -17.26 -0.43 6.73
C GLY A 658 -16.65 0.12 5.44
N THR A 659 -15.80 1.14 5.60
CA THR A 659 -15.08 1.78 4.50
C THR A 659 -13.62 2.04 4.85
N PHE A 660 -12.77 2.14 3.81
CA PHE A 660 -11.41 2.68 3.88
C PHE A 660 -11.28 3.88 2.95
N VAL A 661 -10.31 4.77 3.21
CA VAL A 661 -9.87 5.80 2.28
C VAL A 661 -8.42 5.52 1.87
N ASN A 662 -8.21 5.32 0.58
CA ASN A 662 -6.88 5.08 0.04
C ASN A 662 -6.04 6.36 -0.11
N PHE A 663 -4.80 6.24 -0.59
CA PHE A 663 -3.86 7.37 -0.69
C PHE A 663 -4.30 8.47 -1.69
N ASP A 664 -5.13 8.14 -2.68
CA ASP A 664 -5.67 9.12 -3.65
C ASP A 664 -7.09 9.60 -3.27
N ARG A 665 -7.46 9.48 -2.00
CA ARG A 665 -8.69 10.03 -1.40
C ARG A 665 -10.00 9.33 -1.83
N ARG A 666 -9.95 8.07 -2.27
CA ARG A 666 -11.14 7.28 -2.60
C ARG A 666 -11.69 6.58 -1.38
N PHE A 667 -12.96 6.86 -1.05
CA PHE A 667 -13.73 6.00 -0.15
C PHE A 667 -14.06 4.69 -0.84
N GLN A 668 -13.79 3.56 -0.18
CA GLN A 668 -13.95 2.21 -0.74
C GLN A 668 -14.63 1.30 0.28
N ARG A 669 -15.53 0.43 -0.19
CA ARG A 669 -16.24 -0.51 0.68
C ARG A 669 -15.32 -1.63 1.19
N VAL A 670 -15.41 -1.91 2.49
CA VAL A 670 -14.92 -3.11 3.16
C VAL A 670 -16.12 -3.98 3.49
N ARG A 671 -16.10 -5.26 3.10
CA ARG A 671 -17.21 -6.19 3.31
C ARG A 671 -16.71 -7.48 3.93
N PRO A 672 -17.43 -8.05 4.92
CA PRO A 672 -17.03 -9.29 5.56
C PRO A 672 -17.16 -10.46 4.57
N ALA A 673 -16.11 -11.22 4.44
CA ALA A 673 -16.08 -12.48 3.69
C ALA A 673 -16.08 -13.69 4.64
N LEU A 674 -15.66 -13.49 5.89
CA LEU A 674 -15.55 -14.51 6.93
C LEU A 674 -16.29 -14.08 8.19
N THR A 675 -16.67 -15.08 9.00
CA THR A 675 -17.13 -14.84 10.38
C THR A 675 -15.92 -14.65 11.32
N PRO A 676 -15.96 -13.68 12.26
CA PRO A 676 -14.90 -13.56 13.26
C PRO A 676 -14.71 -14.87 14.05
N PRO A 677 -13.46 -15.30 14.37
CA PRO A 677 -13.22 -16.57 15.03
C PRO A 677 -13.63 -16.52 16.52
N GLY A 678 -14.25 -17.59 16.98
CA GLY A 678 -14.64 -17.75 18.38
C GLY A 678 -15.60 -16.67 18.87
N ARG A 679 -15.13 -15.83 19.78
CA ARG A 679 -15.89 -14.69 20.34
C ARG A 679 -15.31 -13.34 19.93
N ALA A 680 -14.41 -13.30 18.97
CA ALA A 680 -13.87 -12.04 18.46
C ALA A 680 -14.99 -11.15 17.90
N ASP A 681 -14.81 -9.82 18.01
CA ASP A 681 -15.80 -8.86 17.54
C ASP A 681 -15.12 -7.69 16.82
N THR A 682 -15.88 -6.92 16.05
CA THR A 682 -15.42 -5.71 15.40
C THR A 682 -15.06 -4.64 16.43
N ASP A 683 -14.11 -3.77 16.14
CA ASP A 683 -13.79 -2.63 17.00
C ASP A 683 -15.03 -1.74 17.22
N PHE A 684 -15.88 -1.66 16.20
CA PHE A 684 -17.18 -1.01 16.27
C PHE A 684 -18.07 -1.61 17.37
N GLY A 685 -18.25 -2.92 17.40
CA GLY A 685 -19.04 -3.64 18.39
C GLY A 685 -18.47 -3.54 19.81
N ILE A 686 -17.13 -3.64 19.90
CA ILE A 686 -16.43 -3.53 21.20
C ILE A 686 -16.62 -2.15 21.81
N LEU A 687 -16.42 -1.07 21.04
CA LEU A 687 -16.60 0.30 21.52
C LEU A 687 -18.04 0.60 21.96
N HIS A 688 -19.03 0.10 21.22
CA HIS A 688 -20.45 0.23 21.62
C HIS A 688 -20.76 -0.47 22.93
N ARG A 689 -20.28 -1.68 23.12
CA ARG A 689 -20.49 -2.42 24.39
C ARG A 689 -19.77 -1.75 25.55
N LEU A 690 -18.55 -1.24 25.33
CA LEU A 690 -17.80 -0.53 26.35
C LEU A 690 -18.48 0.78 26.74
N ALA A 691 -18.97 1.57 25.78
CA ALA A 691 -19.70 2.81 26.04
C ALA A 691 -20.94 2.56 26.93
N ARG A 692 -21.72 1.52 26.59
CA ARG A 692 -22.86 1.12 27.45
C ARG A 692 -22.46 0.72 28.87
N SER A 693 -21.28 0.07 29.03
CA SER A 693 -20.76 -0.26 30.37
C SER A 693 -20.29 0.97 31.15
N LEU A 694 -20.20 2.12 30.49
CA LEU A 694 -19.91 3.45 31.04
C LEU A 694 -21.16 4.36 31.08
N ASP A 695 -22.36 3.76 30.97
CA ASP A 695 -23.66 4.48 30.94
C ASP A 695 -23.72 5.53 29.80
N SER A 696 -23.05 5.30 28.70
CA SER A 696 -22.98 6.18 27.52
C SER A 696 -23.54 5.51 26.26
N ASP A 697 -24.20 6.28 25.42
CA ASP A 697 -24.71 5.82 24.13
C ASP A 697 -24.03 6.58 22.96
N LEU A 698 -23.38 5.86 22.08
CA LEU A 698 -22.72 6.43 20.90
C LEU A 698 -23.70 6.71 19.74
N GLY A 699 -24.97 6.39 19.86
CA GLY A 699 -26.05 6.75 18.92
C GLY A 699 -26.15 5.82 17.70
N CYS A 700 -25.21 5.88 16.76
CA CYS A 700 -25.21 5.03 15.55
C CYS A 700 -25.07 3.54 15.92
N ARG A 701 -25.86 2.68 15.27
CA ARG A 701 -25.94 1.23 15.55
C ARG A 701 -25.24 0.37 14.52
N THR A 702 -25.01 0.93 13.34
CA THR A 702 -24.36 0.26 12.21
C THR A 702 -23.25 1.13 11.64
N PRO A 703 -22.25 0.53 10.95
CA PRO A 703 -21.23 1.29 10.25
C PRO A 703 -21.84 2.31 9.25
N ALA A 704 -22.90 1.92 8.53
CA ALA A 704 -23.57 2.83 7.61
C ALA A 704 -24.17 4.07 8.30
N GLU A 705 -24.74 3.92 9.50
CA GLU A 705 -25.25 5.04 10.31
C GLU A 705 -24.11 5.92 10.83
N ALA A 706 -22.97 5.31 11.23
CA ALA A 706 -21.81 6.07 11.68
C ALA A 706 -21.21 6.93 10.57
N LEU A 707 -21.09 6.38 9.34
CA LEU A 707 -20.64 7.15 8.20
C LEU A 707 -21.66 8.25 7.82
N ALA A 708 -22.96 7.97 7.92
CA ALA A 708 -23.99 8.95 7.63
C ALA A 708 -23.96 10.12 8.64
N GLU A 709 -23.78 9.86 9.94
CA GLU A 709 -23.62 10.88 10.97
C GLU A 709 -22.35 11.71 10.72
N CYS A 710 -21.22 11.05 10.42
CA CYS A 710 -19.98 11.72 10.09
C CYS A 710 -20.13 12.63 8.86
N ALA A 711 -20.77 12.15 7.79
CA ALA A 711 -20.99 12.88 6.55
C ALA A 711 -21.90 14.10 6.77
N ALA A 712 -22.93 13.98 7.60
CA ALA A 712 -23.83 15.09 7.95
C ALA A 712 -23.10 16.24 8.71
N LEU A 713 -22.05 15.90 9.46
CA LEU A 713 -21.25 16.85 10.24
C LEU A 713 -20.02 17.38 9.48
N THR A 714 -19.73 16.82 8.32
CA THR A 714 -18.47 17.07 7.60
C THR A 714 -18.74 17.48 6.15
N PRO A 715 -18.71 18.78 5.83
CA PRO A 715 -19.10 19.27 4.49
C PRO A 715 -18.37 18.61 3.31
N VAL A 716 -17.10 18.23 3.48
CA VAL A 716 -16.31 17.59 2.43
C VAL A 716 -16.69 16.12 2.18
N PHE A 717 -17.48 15.50 3.06
CA PHE A 717 -17.97 14.13 2.96
C PHE A 717 -19.49 14.01 2.76
N ALA A 718 -20.21 15.15 2.67
CA ALA A 718 -21.67 15.18 2.67
C ALA A 718 -22.36 14.32 1.59
N GLY A 719 -21.66 14.07 0.48
CA GLY A 719 -22.13 13.19 -0.59
C GLY A 719 -21.72 11.72 -0.45
N ILE A 720 -20.98 11.33 0.59
CA ILE A 720 -20.47 9.96 0.76
C ILE A 720 -21.46 9.14 1.60
N SER A 721 -21.82 7.93 1.15
CA SER A 721 -22.62 6.97 1.90
C SER A 721 -22.35 5.54 1.44
N HIS A 722 -22.60 4.56 2.29
CA HIS A 722 -22.51 3.13 1.91
C HIS A 722 -23.35 2.84 0.68
N ARG A 723 -24.58 3.34 0.64
CA ARG A 723 -25.50 3.14 -0.50
C ARG A 723 -24.91 3.63 -1.83
N ARG A 724 -24.27 4.81 -1.84
CA ARG A 724 -23.62 5.33 -3.06
C ARG A 724 -22.40 4.52 -3.45
N LEU A 725 -21.57 4.18 -2.47
CA LEU A 725 -20.38 3.36 -2.71
C LEU A 725 -20.74 1.95 -3.23
N ASP A 726 -21.89 1.41 -2.81
CA ASP A 726 -22.38 0.12 -3.31
C ASP A 726 -22.94 0.22 -4.74
N ALA A 727 -23.56 1.34 -5.11
CA ALA A 727 -24.19 1.55 -6.42
C ALA A 727 -23.23 2.12 -7.48
N GLU A 728 -22.35 3.06 -7.09
CA GLU A 728 -21.53 3.85 -8.01
C GLU A 728 -20.03 3.42 -7.97
N GLY A 729 -19.64 2.63 -6.96
CA GLY A 729 -18.25 2.29 -6.71
C GLY A 729 -17.49 3.34 -5.87
N PRO A 730 -16.15 3.30 -5.87
CA PRO A 730 -15.32 4.21 -5.07
C PRO A 730 -15.52 5.67 -5.44
N LEU A 731 -15.62 6.55 -4.41
CA LEU A 731 -15.84 7.99 -4.57
C LEU A 731 -14.69 8.79 -3.95
N HIS A 732 -14.17 9.78 -4.68
CA HIS A 732 -13.19 10.71 -4.13
C HIS A 732 -13.84 11.74 -3.20
N TRP A 733 -13.15 12.14 -2.14
CA TRP A 733 -13.46 13.34 -1.40
C TRP A 733 -12.54 14.50 -1.87
N PRO A 734 -12.98 15.78 -1.82
CA PRO A 734 -14.29 16.28 -1.42
C PRO A 734 -15.43 15.75 -2.29
N CYS A 735 -16.55 15.41 -1.62
CA CYS A 735 -17.83 15.09 -2.26
C CYS A 735 -18.93 15.79 -1.43
N ARG A 736 -19.33 16.97 -1.89
CA ARG A 736 -20.05 17.97 -1.07
C ARG A 736 -21.56 17.79 -1.09
N ALA A 737 -22.07 17.01 -2.05
CA ALA A 737 -23.51 16.74 -2.16
C ALA A 737 -23.77 15.34 -2.74
N PRO A 738 -24.94 14.71 -2.41
CA PRO A 738 -25.26 13.36 -2.88
C PRO A 738 -25.43 13.22 -4.40
N ASP A 739 -25.66 14.29 -5.11
CA ASP A 739 -25.85 14.36 -6.57
C ASP A 739 -24.56 14.77 -7.32
N GLN A 740 -23.47 15.03 -6.59
CA GLN A 740 -22.18 15.43 -7.17
C GLN A 740 -21.23 14.24 -7.23
N PRO A 741 -20.41 14.11 -8.29
CA PRO A 741 -19.26 13.24 -8.27
C PRO A 741 -18.24 13.79 -7.27
N GLY A 742 -17.40 12.93 -6.71
CA GLY A 742 -16.27 13.40 -5.90
C GLY A 742 -15.25 14.16 -6.74
N GLU A 743 -14.50 15.07 -6.10
CA GLU A 743 -13.44 15.85 -6.74
C GLU A 743 -12.17 14.99 -6.88
N ALA A 744 -12.00 14.33 -8.03
CA ALA A 744 -10.82 13.52 -8.31
C ALA A 744 -9.55 14.38 -8.40
N VAL A 745 -9.59 15.52 -9.10
CA VAL A 745 -8.51 16.50 -9.19
C VAL A 745 -8.86 17.70 -8.34
N LEU A 746 -7.95 18.08 -7.43
CA LEU A 746 -8.15 19.19 -6.50
C LEU A 746 -7.69 20.52 -7.11
N HIS A 747 -8.23 21.61 -6.55
CA HIS A 747 -7.75 22.99 -6.77
C HIS A 747 -7.90 23.55 -8.19
N LEU A 748 -8.73 22.95 -9.04
CA LEU A 748 -8.91 23.45 -10.43
C LEU A 748 -9.39 24.90 -10.49
N GLU A 749 -10.33 25.30 -9.62
CA GLU A 749 -10.86 26.66 -9.58
C GLU A 749 -10.04 27.57 -8.66
N ARG A 750 -9.82 27.14 -7.41
CA ARG A 750 -9.04 27.86 -6.40
C ARG A 750 -8.41 26.87 -5.40
N PHE A 751 -7.33 27.31 -4.77
CA PHE A 751 -6.75 26.59 -3.64
C PHE A 751 -7.61 26.75 -2.40
N SER A 752 -7.56 25.76 -1.49
CA SER A 752 -8.34 25.80 -0.25
C SER A 752 -7.66 26.59 0.87
N THR A 753 -6.67 27.40 0.55
CA THR A 753 -5.99 28.35 1.41
C THR A 753 -6.89 29.57 1.70
N PRO A 754 -6.64 30.38 2.72
CA PRO A 754 -7.48 31.50 3.07
C PRO A 754 -7.63 32.55 1.96
N ASP A 755 -6.57 32.84 1.21
CA ASP A 755 -6.54 33.76 0.08
C ASP A 755 -6.92 33.12 -1.27
N GLY A 756 -7.05 31.79 -1.31
CA GLY A 756 -7.36 31.01 -2.51
C GLY A 756 -6.18 30.76 -3.45
N ARG A 757 -4.95 31.02 -3.01
CA ARG A 757 -3.71 30.86 -3.76
C ARG A 757 -2.82 29.77 -3.13
N ALA A 758 -1.99 29.12 -3.94
CA ALA A 758 -0.97 28.20 -3.42
C ALA A 758 0.18 29.00 -2.77
N ALA A 759 0.64 28.53 -1.63
CA ALA A 759 1.71 29.19 -0.89
C ALA A 759 3.06 28.48 -1.13
N LEU A 760 3.97 29.16 -1.83
CA LEU A 760 5.36 28.76 -1.92
C LEU A 760 6.08 29.03 -0.60
N ALA A 761 7.00 28.14 -0.22
CA ALA A 761 7.65 28.20 1.08
C ALA A 761 9.17 28.36 0.92
N ALA A 762 9.72 29.47 1.40
CA ALA A 762 11.16 29.69 1.49
C ALA A 762 11.69 29.00 2.78
N LEU A 763 12.18 27.77 2.66
CA LEU A 763 12.62 26.93 3.79
C LEU A 763 14.08 26.55 3.62
N PRO A 764 14.98 26.96 4.54
CA PRO A 764 16.38 26.57 4.50
C PRO A 764 16.55 25.10 4.89
N TYR A 765 17.61 24.49 4.36
CA TYR A 765 18.04 23.18 4.84
C TYR A 765 18.55 23.26 6.28
N LEU A 766 18.08 22.35 7.10
CA LEU A 766 18.59 22.09 8.43
C LEU A 766 19.08 20.64 8.49
N PRO A 767 20.19 20.36 9.18
CA PRO A 767 20.69 19.00 9.29
C PRO A 767 19.72 18.11 10.08
N PRO A 768 19.75 16.77 9.87
CA PRO A 768 18.94 15.84 10.65
C PRO A 768 19.31 15.88 12.14
N GLY A 769 18.38 15.42 12.99
CA GLY A 769 18.57 15.39 14.44
C GLY A 769 19.73 14.52 14.90
N GLU A 770 20.06 13.46 14.14
CA GLU A 770 21.23 12.61 14.33
C GLU A 770 22.21 12.72 13.18
N GLN A 771 23.50 12.72 13.52
CA GLN A 771 24.60 12.67 12.54
C GLN A 771 25.63 11.61 12.97
N PRO A 772 26.24 10.92 11.99
CA PRO A 772 27.34 9.99 12.31
C PRO A 772 28.53 10.74 12.90
N ASP A 773 29.23 10.07 13.81
CA ASP A 773 30.48 10.54 14.43
C ASP A 773 31.47 9.39 14.55
N ALA A 774 32.59 9.62 15.25
CA ALA A 774 33.65 8.63 15.42
C ALA A 774 33.20 7.38 16.21
N GLU A 775 32.19 7.49 17.10
CA GLU A 775 31.65 6.38 17.87
C GLU A 775 30.55 5.62 17.11
N PHE A 776 29.75 6.33 16.34
CA PHE A 776 28.61 5.79 15.54
C PHE A 776 28.77 6.21 14.07
N PRO A 777 29.70 5.56 13.31
CA PRO A 777 30.14 6.07 12.00
C PRO A 777 29.16 5.74 10.85
N TYR A 778 28.17 4.89 11.05
CA TYR A 778 27.21 4.50 10.01
C TYR A 778 25.85 5.17 10.23
N VAL A 779 25.10 5.38 9.13
CA VAL A 779 23.73 5.85 9.16
C VAL A 779 22.77 4.69 8.85
N LEU A 780 21.92 4.35 9.80
CA LEU A 780 20.81 3.40 9.61
C LEU A 780 19.61 4.12 9.00
N VAL A 781 19.16 3.60 7.87
CA VAL A 781 17.87 3.92 7.23
C VAL A 781 16.91 2.76 7.43
N THR A 782 15.73 3.02 7.96
CA THR A 782 14.71 1.98 8.12
C THR A 782 13.73 1.95 6.96
N GLY A 783 13.07 0.80 6.72
CA GLY A 783 12.09 0.68 5.65
C GLY A 783 11.26 -0.59 5.72
N ARG A 784 10.71 -0.98 4.55
CA ARG A 784 9.86 -2.16 4.39
C ARG A 784 10.43 -3.10 3.33
N ARG A 785 9.97 -4.36 3.38
CA ARG A 785 10.25 -5.42 2.40
C ARG A 785 8.95 -5.85 1.73
N LEU A 786 9.07 -6.34 0.50
CA LEU A 786 7.91 -6.72 -0.32
C LEU A 786 6.98 -7.74 0.38
N VAL A 787 7.55 -8.80 0.92
CA VAL A 787 6.77 -9.96 1.39
C VAL A 787 6.14 -9.79 2.76
N HIS A 788 6.67 -8.86 3.58
CA HIS A 788 6.10 -8.57 4.90
C HIS A 788 5.42 -7.20 4.93
N TYR A 789 4.63 -6.99 5.97
CA TYR A 789 3.89 -5.75 6.13
C TYR A 789 3.91 -5.26 7.58
N ASN A 790 4.30 -4.00 7.76
CA ASN A 790 4.40 -3.33 9.06
C ASN A 790 5.20 -4.18 10.08
N THR A 791 4.69 -4.40 11.31
CA THR A 791 5.29 -5.29 12.32
C THR A 791 5.26 -6.79 11.98
N GLY A 792 4.73 -7.15 10.81
CA GLY A 792 4.64 -8.53 10.35
C GLY A 792 3.57 -9.39 11.02
N SER A 793 2.74 -8.83 11.91
CA SER A 793 1.75 -9.58 12.71
C SER A 793 0.87 -10.51 11.88
N MET A 794 0.38 -10.05 10.72
CA MET A 794 -0.37 -10.89 9.78
C MET A 794 0.54 -11.72 8.89
N THR A 795 1.51 -11.10 8.22
CA THR A 795 2.28 -11.77 7.15
C THR A 795 3.25 -12.83 7.66
N ARG A 796 3.72 -12.76 8.90
CA ARG A 796 4.52 -13.84 9.52
C ARG A 796 3.72 -15.11 9.82
N ARG A 797 2.39 -15.05 9.78
CA ARG A 797 1.46 -16.18 9.93
C ARG A 797 0.96 -16.70 8.58
N THR A 798 1.77 -16.52 7.56
CA THR A 798 1.51 -16.97 6.21
C THR A 798 2.79 -17.53 5.61
N PRO A 799 2.72 -18.32 4.53
CA PRO A 799 3.92 -18.81 3.83
C PRO A 799 4.89 -17.74 3.31
N ASN A 800 4.58 -16.44 3.47
CA ASN A 800 5.55 -15.35 3.21
C ASN A 800 6.84 -15.51 4.04
N THR A 801 6.77 -16.16 5.20
CA THR A 801 7.95 -16.49 6.02
C THR A 801 8.92 -17.47 5.35
N GLU A 802 8.46 -18.29 4.42
CA GLU A 802 9.33 -19.19 3.65
C GLU A 802 10.18 -18.40 2.64
N LEU A 803 9.63 -17.30 2.10
CA LEU A 803 10.34 -16.41 1.19
C LEU A 803 11.33 -15.48 1.92
N ARG A 804 10.99 -15.09 3.15
CA ARG A 804 11.84 -14.25 4.01
C ARG A 804 11.62 -14.58 5.48
N PRO A 805 12.45 -15.47 6.06
CA PRO A 805 12.23 -15.96 7.43
C PRO A 805 12.72 -15.01 8.52
N ALA A 806 13.62 -14.05 8.19
CA ALA A 806 14.26 -13.18 9.17
C ALA A 806 14.61 -11.81 8.55
N GLU A 807 14.89 -10.84 9.42
CA GLU A 807 15.41 -9.54 8.99
C GLU A 807 16.93 -9.59 8.82
N THR A 808 17.43 -8.77 7.88
CA THR A 808 18.85 -8.63 7.58
C THR A 808 19.27 -7.18 7.62
N LEU A 809 20.54 -6.94 7.95
CA LEU A 809 21.19 -5.64 7.81
C LEU A 809 21.86 -5.58 6.43
N GLU A 810 21.34 -4.75 5.52
CA GLU A 810 22.06 -4.43 4.28
C GLU A 810 23.19 -3.45 4.61
N LEU A 811 24.39 -3.73 4.12
CA LEU A 811 25.56 -2.88 4.23
C LEU A 811 26.40 -2.96 2.96
N HIS A 812 27.14 -1.87 2.65
CA HIS A 812 27.95 -1.85 1.44
C HIS A 812 29.07 -2.91 1.52
N PRO A 813 29.44 -3.58 0.41
CA PRO A 813 30.52 -4.58 0.42
C PRO A 813 31.87 -4.09 0.94
N ALA A 814 32.21 -2.81 0.73
CA ALA A 814 33.42 -2.20 1.29
C ALA A 814 33.36 -2.11 2.81
N ASP A 815 32.20 -1.76 3.39
CA ASP A 815 31.99 -1.70 4.84
C ASP A 815 32.01 -3.11 5.44
N ALA A 816 31.39 -4.09 4.76
CA ALA A 816 31.42 -5.49 5.17
C ALA A 816 32.87 -6.02 5.23
N ALA A 817 33.68 -5.70 4.20
CA ALA A 817 35.11 -6.07 4.16
C ALA A 817 35.91 -5.38 5.28
N HIS A 818 35.66 -4.07 5.53
CA HIS A 818 36.30 -3.33 6.62
C HIS A 818 35.97 -3.92 8.00
N LEU A 819 34.74 -4.32 8.23
CA LEU A 819 34.26 -4.96 9.46
C LEU A 819 34.64 -6.45 9.55
N GLY A 820 35.19 -7.07 8.51
CA GLY A 820 35.47 -8.50 8.46
C GLY A 820 34.21 -9.39 8.47
N VAL A 821 33.07 -8.87 7.98
CA VAL A 821 31.77 -9.51 8.02
C VAL A 821 31.44 -10.12 6.65
N ARG A 822 30.85 -11.31 6.64
CA ARG A 822 30.41 -12.02 5.43
C ARG A 822 28.88 -12.13 5.39
N GLU A 823 28.34 -12.50 4.24
CA GLU A 823 26.94 -12.84 4.04
C GLU A 823 26.44 -13.79 5.14
N GLY A 824 25.31 -13.46 5.77
CA GLY A 824 24.67 -14.24 6.81
C GLY A 824 25.34 -14.22 8.17
N ALA A 825 26.49 -13.55 8.34
CA ALA A 825 27.14 -13.42 9.64
C ALA A 825 26.29 -12.55 10.59
N GLU A 826 26.16 -12.97 11.84
CA GLU A 826 25.47 -12.16 12.84
C GLU A 826 26.30 -10.95 13.23
N VAL A 827 25.66 -9.77 13.21
CA VAL A 827 26.23 -8.51 13.64
C VAL A 827 25.36 -7.85 14.70
N THR A 828 26.01 -7.22 15.67
CA THR A 828 25.35 -6.34 16.64
C THR A 828 25.41 -4.92 16.13
N VAL A 829 24.24 -4.34 15.91
CA VAL A 829 24.06 -2.92 15.60
C VAL A 829 23.71 -2.20 16.89
N THR A 830 24.42 -1.12 17.19
CA THR A 830 24.21 -0.32 18.41
C THR A 830 24.07 1.15 18.04
N SER A 831 23.04 1.80 18.56
CA SER A 831 22.88 3.26 18.53
C SER A 831 23.03 3.83 19.95
N ARG A 832 22.80 5.13 20.11
CA ARG A 832 22.72 5.78 21.44
C ARG A 832 21.50 5.32 22.25
N TRP A 833 20.51 4.72 21.59
CA TRP A 833 19.17 4.44 22.13
C TRP A 833 18.97 2.95 22.44
N GLY A 834 19.68 2.09 21.72
CA GLY A 834 19.50 0.66 21.91
C GLY A 834 20.43 -0.18 21.04
N ARG A 835 20.12 -1.47 20.97
CA ARG A 835 20.89 -2.44 20.19
C ARG A 835 19.98 -3.51 19.57
N ALA A 836 20.40 -4.02 18.41
CA ALA A 836 19.75 -5.14 17.74
C ALA A 836 20.80 -6.10 17.17
N THR A 837 20.43 -7.38 17.03
CA THR A 837 21.28 -8.36 16.34
C THR A 837 20.60 -8.77 15.04
N LEU A 838 21.34 -8.72 13.93
CA LEU A 838 20.86 -8.95 12.58
C LEU A 838 21.86 -9.80 11.80
N ALA A 839 21.39 -10.56 10.81
CA ALA A 839 22.26 -11.19 9.84
C ALA A 839 22.74 -10.15 8.81
N ALA A 840 24.03 -10.09 8.54
CA ALA A 840 24.60 -9.17 7.56
C ALA A 840 24.27 -9.61 6.13
N HIS A 841 23.93 -8.65 5.27
CA HIS A 841 23.70 -8.83 3.85
C HIS A 841 24.46 -7.77 3.05
N PRO A 842 25.69 -8.06 2.56
CA PRO A 842 26.43 -7.14 1.72
C PRO A 842 25.69 -6.84 0.41
N SER A 843 25.34 -5.58 0.19
CA SER A 843 24.58 -5.10 -0.96
C SER A 843 25.12 -3.79 -1.50
N ARG A 844 25.15 -3.63 -2.82
CA ARG A 844 25.47 -2.37 -3.49
C ARG A 844 24.27 -1.42 -3.62
N ASP A 845 23.13 -1.80 -3.07
CA ASP A 845 21.93 -0.97 -3.06
C ASP A 845 22.00 0.14 -2.00
N VAL A 846 22.91 0.03 -1.04
CA VAL A 846 23.25 1.08 -0.07
C VAL A 846 24.62 1.67 -0.38
N ALA A 847 24.81 2.96 -0.11
CA ALA A 847 26.10 3.62 -0.27
C ALA A 847 27.05 3.24 0.89
N PRO A 848 28.39 3.39 0.72
CA PRO A 848 29.34 3.25 1.82
C PRO A 848 28.96 4.16 3.00
N GLY A 849 29.07 3.65 4.23
CA GLY A 849 28.68 4.36 5.45
C GLY A 849 27.17 4.36 5.73
N GLN A 850 26.34 3.81 4.84
CA GLN A 850 24.90 3.66 5.02
C GLN A 850 24.53 2.19 5.22
N VAL A 851 23.53 1.93 6.07
CA VAL A 851 22.99 0.59 6.27
C VAL A 851 21.47 0.64 6.29
N PHE A 852 20.82 -0.48 5.92
CA PHE A 852 19.38 -0.56 5.86
C PHE A 852 18.85 -1.82 6.55
N ALA A 853 17.76 -1.66 7.34
CA ALA A 853 17.01 -2.76 7.91
C ALA A 853 15.51 -2.43 7.94
N ALA A 854 14.65 -3.47 7.89
CA ALA A 854 13.23 -3.31 8.13
C ALA A 854 12.86 -3.76 9.56
N PHE A 855 11.63 -3.50 9.98
CA PHE A 855 11.18 -3.73 11.37
C PHE A 855 10.08 -4.79 11.48
N HIS A 856 10.03 -5.76 10.53
CA HIS A 856 8.96 -6.74 10.43
C HIS A 856 9.01 -7.85 11.49
N PHE A 857 10.18 -8.08 12.10
CA PHE A 857 10.39 -9.22 12.99
C PHE A 857 10.62 -8.76 14.44
N PRO A 858 9.82 -9.26 15.40
CA PRO A 858 9.94 -8.86 16.80
C PRO A 858 11.29 -9.28 17.43
N GLY A 859 11.95 -10.32 16.91
CA GLY A 859 13.27 -10.74 17.36
C GLY A 859 14.41 -9.79 16.95
N ALA A 860 14.23 -9.01 15.90
CA ALA A 860 15.26 -8.11 15.38
C ALA A 860 15.30 -6.74 16.08
N THR A 861 14.19 -6.29 16.67
CA THR A 861 14.03 -5.03 17.46
C THR A 861 14.67 -3.79 16.84
N VAL A 862 14.56 -3.62 15.52
CA VAL A 862 15.22 -2.53 14.78
C VAL A 862 14.79 -1.16 15.28
N ASN A 863 13.54 -0.99 15.73
CA ASN A 863 13.06 0.28 16.27
C ASN A 863 13.55 0.58 17.71
N ASP A 864 14.21 -0.36 18.38
CA ASP A 864 14.98 -0.05 19.60
C ASP A 864 16.19 0.83 19.30
N LEU A 865 16.70 0.80 18.04
CA LEU A 865 17.83 1.60 17.59
C LEU A 865 17.45 3.05 17.27
N THR A 866 16.21 3.31 16.83
CA THR A 866 15.83 4.60 16.27
C THR A 866 15.81 5.72 17.30
N SER A 867 16.10 6.94 16.84
CA SER A 867 16.22 8.12 17.71
C SER A 867 14.85 8.65 18.16
N PRO A 868 14.78 9.42 19.26
CA PRO A 868 13.57 10.10 19.71
C PRO A 868 13.29 11.42 18.97
N HIS A 869 14.16 11.81 18.02
CA HIS A 869 13.96 13.06 17.29
C HIS A 869 12.65 13.00 16.47
N THR A 870 11.96 14.13 16.45
CA THR A 870 10.66 14.26 15.76
C THR A 870 10.60 15.53 14.94
N ASP A 871 9.76 15.54 13.91
CA ASP A 871 9.37 16.75 13.17
C ASP A 871 8.76 17.78 14.13
N ALA A 872 9.31 18.98 14.15
CA ALA A 872 8.94 20.01 15.13
C ALA A 872 7.47 20.46 14.99
N ILE A 873 6.89 20.38 13.80
CA ILE A 873 5.51 20.81 13.51
C ILE A 873 4.52 19.72 13.89
N THR A 874 4.79 18.49 13.47
CA THR A 874 3.83 17.39 13.58
C THR A 874 4.13 16.39 14.70
N GLY A 875 5.37 16.34 15.18
CA GLY A 875 5.83 15.29 16.09
C GLY A 875 6.01 13.93 15.41
N CYS A 876 6.11 13.88 14.08
CA CYS A 876 6.44 12.65 13.35
C CYS A 876 7.89 12.24 13.64
N PRO A 877 8.15 10.99 14.04
CA PRO A 877 9.50 10.54 14.37
C PRO A 877 10.45 10.45 13.17
N GLU A 878 11.75 10.63 13.44
CA GLU A 878 12.83 10.51 12.46
C GLU A 878 13.31 9.07 12.35
N TYR A 879 12.62 8.24 11.58
CA TYR A 879 13.03 6.83 11.36
C TYR A 879 14.15 6.65 10.33
N LYS A 880 14.43 7.69 9.51
CA LYS A 880 15.30 7.56 8.33
C LYS A 880 16.73 7.95 8.58
N VAL A 881 17.03 8.48 9.77
CA VAL A 881 18.41 8.83 10.15
C VAL A 881 18.65 8.41 11.59
N THR A 882 19.49 7.40 11.77
CA THR A 882 20.00 7.02 13.09
C THR A 882 21.48 6.68 12.98
N ALA A 883 22.31 7.33 13.79
CA ALA A 883 23.73 7.01 13.83
C ALA A 883 23.97 5.70 14.59
N VAL A 884 24.72 4.79 13.97
CA VAL A 884 24.97 3.44 14.52
C VAL A 884 26.41 3.01 14.39
N ARG A 885 26.84 2.09 15.26
CA ARG A 885 28.06 1.29 15.10
C ARG A 885 27.70 -0.17 14.88
N ILE A 886 28.55 -0.89 14.17
CA ILE A 886 28.36 -2.28 13.82
C ILE A 886 29.58 -3.07 14.28
N ALA A 887 29.35 -4.21 14.92
CA ALA A 887 30.38 -5.14 15.32
C ALA A 887 29.93 -6.57 15.06
N PRO A 888 30.83 -7.52 14.77
CA PRO A 888 30.49 -8.93 14.75
C PRO A 888 29.85 -9.34 16.10
N ALA A 889 28.75 -10.13 16.05
CA ALA A 889 28.12 -10.60 17.27
C ALA A 889 29.08 -11.54 18.03
N GLN A 890 29.27 -11.32 19.32
CA GLN A 890 30.03 -12.24 20.17
C GLN A 890 29.27 -13.56 20.30
N ARG A 891 29.90 -14.67 19.97
CA ARG A 891 29.31 -15.99 20.20
C ARG A 891 29.18 -16.22 21.71
N ASP A 892 28.07 -16.79 22.16
CA ASP A 892 27.80 -17.11 23.58
C ASP A 892 28.81 -18.07 24.26
N SER A 893 29.84 -18.53 23.53
CA SER A 893 30.93 -19.36 24.09
C SER A 893 31.72 -18.65 25.20
N ASP A 894 31.69 -17.31 25.28
CA ASP A 894 32.45 -16.55 26.29
C ASP A 894 31.63 -16.25 27.57
N ARG A 895 30.31 -16.53 27.58
CA ARG A 895 29.50 -16.43 28.80
C ARG A 895 29.71 -17.61 29.77
N ALA A 896 30.21 -18.75 29.29
CA ALA A 896 30.45 -19.92 30.12
C ALA A 896 31.83 -19.89 30.85
N ALA A 897 32.73 -19.02 30.44
CA ALA A 897 34.09 -18.95 31.00
C ALA A 897 34.28 -17.94 32.16
N GLY A 898 33.24 -17.20 32.51
CA GLY A 898 33.28 -16.11 33.51
C GLY A 898 32.43 -16.40 34.74
N LYS A 899 32.72 -17.47 35.52
CA LYS A 899 32.38 -17.57 36.96
C LYS A 899 33.54 -18.14 37.70
N PRO A 900 34.08 -17.46 38.71
CA PRO A 900 34.47 -18.14 39.90
C PRO A 900 33.28 -18.26 40.88
#